data_eb72ea66d5f913615293c1eac74c4f47
#
_entry.id   eb72ea66d5f913615293c1eac74c4f47
#
_cell.length_a   1.000
_cell.length_b   1.000
_cell.length_c   1.000
_cell.angle_alpha   90.00
_cell.angle_beta   90.00
_cell.angle_gamma   90.00
#
_symmetry.space_group_name_H-M   'P 1'
#
loop_
_entity.id
_entity.type
_entity.pdbx_description
1 polymer ?
#
loop_
_entity_poly.entity_id
_entity_poly.type
_entity_poly.pdbx_seq_one_letter_code
_entity_poly.pdbx_strand_id
1 'polypeptide(L)'
;MYYKCELLVDGYSYQVTDNLVNWDDITTSFKRGDYDGVVRSFSTKFEFSNAAYSLLKRVFREKYLQASASVVFYTRNNSWLWNERFRCSLDFSTFQDNGSTISISAVDDSLAALIKAKKGTQYEYVVSELTEGKYLYYDGIEMNQNVNWLVAGNSIEDSTDVSVEIQAALKSKYFPLAVKSSETSIGGYITYGDTFQQNVSDGGKDTFLFRAERNITCFLSVSISFNVPANKALSMTLVKIGADGNEAELTRTVINDEHPETIFILSYMKDITLLEGDYCFIRYGSAYNMTLTIRDPYISLNWDARIIPVNIDIVTPVKLLNRLLQSINGGQEGITGEIASGVDKRLDECMIVPAESARGLKNAKLYCSYTKFVDWMNAEFGFVPVIGEDKVTFVHRNSLFSKNVVKDFGDNIRSFEYNVNSALIYSRVRAGYDKQDYDSVNGRDEFHFTNEYTTGVTLTENTLELISPFRADAYGIEFLVQKRGEDTTDSDSDNDVFFVNAKLVSIDGRYRLVRTINGGPSISGVISPDTMFNAVYSPRYMIEANRRFIGAFTNMLDFASSDGNSDVVIDGVPEKIDIQLSEGERLFTVGELSVESGDMKAPEDLTGLISIEKGGETYYGYIKDGKFNYGRAEAVKYTLIVESIK
;
A
#
# COMPACT_ATOMS: atom_id res chain seq x y z
N MET A 1 7.49 35.33 -42.92
CA MET A 1 7.91 34.03 -42.46
C MET A 1 7.36 33.84 -41.05
N TYR A 2 6.56 32.82 -40.81
CA TYR A 2 5.87 32.60 -39.52
C TYR A 2 6.66 31.74 -38.55
N TYR A 3 7.66 31.01 -39.06
CA TYR A 3 8.51 30.15 -38.26
C TYR A 3 10.00 30.42 -38.53
N LYS A 4 10.84 30.04 -37.58
CA LYS A 4 12.29 30.02 -37.69
C LYS A 4 12.79 28.71 -37.11
N CYS A 5 13.73 28.06 -37.78
CA CYS A 5 14.36 26.84 -37.34
C CYS A 5 15.86 27.08 -37.20
N GLU A 6 16.44 26.63 -36.05
CA GLU A 6 17.86 26.68 -35.77
C GLU A 6 18.37 25.28 -35.46
N LEU A 7 19.60 24.97 -35.90
CA LEU A 7 20.37 23.81 -35.48
C LEU A 7 21.44 24.26 -34.50
N LEU A 8 21.44 23.64 -33.31
CA LEU A 8 22.49 23.81 -32.33
C LEU A 8 23.49 22.66 -32.49
N VAL A 9 24.72 22.97 -32.80
CA VAL A 9 25.79 22.00 -33.01
C VAL A 9 27.06 22.51 -32.33
N ASP A 10 27.65 21.71 -31.47
CA ASP A 10 28.88 22.05 -30.72
C ASP A 10 28.84 23.41 -30.01
N GLY A 11 27.67 23.81 -29.47
CA GLY A 11 27.45 25.09 -28.78
C GLY A 11 27.16 26.27 -29.69
N TYR A 12 27.16 26.11 -31.01
CA TYR A 12 26.86 27.14 -31.97
C TYR A 12 25.44 26.97 -32.54
N SER A 13 24.74 28.10 -32.75
CA SER A 13 23.43 28.15 -33.40
C SER A 13 23.55 28.50 -34.87
N TYR A 14 22.93 27.68 -35.72
CA TYR A 14 22.87 27.87 -37.17
C TYR A 14 21.42 28.02 -37.59
N GLN A 15 21.05 29.17 -38.18
CA GLN A 15 19.71 29.35 -38.75
C GLN A 15 19.56 28.50 -40.02
N VAL A 16 18.63 27.57 -40.00
CA VAL A 16 18.40 26.60 -41.08
C VAL A 16 16.96 26.61 -41.61
N THR A 17 16.24 27.69 -41.37
CA THR A 17 14.83 27.84 -41.73
C THR A 17 14.57 27.48 -43.20
N ASP A 18 15.39 28.00 -44.11
CA ASP A 18 15.25 27.78 -45.57
C ASP A 18 15.82 26.43 -46.02
N ASN A 19 16.43 25.67 -45.11
CA ASN A 19 17.01 24.37 -45.39
C ASN A 19 16.16 23.21 -44.85
N LEU A 20 15.07 23.49 -44.15
CA LEU A 20 14.14 22.50 -43.65
C LEU A 20 13.16 22.11 -44.75
N VAL A 21 13.29 20.90 -45.30
CA VAL A 21 12.53 20.43 -46.48
C VAL A 21 11.09 20.15 -46.12
N ASN A 22 10.86 19.46 -45.03
CA ASN A 22 9.52 19.07 -44.56
C ASN A 22 8.92 20.07 -43.54
N TRP A 23 9.15 21.38 -43.79
CA TRP A 23 8.67 22.46 -42.95
C TRP A 23 7.15 22.47 -42.72
N ASP A 24 6.38 21.98 -43.68
CA ASP A 24 4.92 21.91 -43.65
C ASP A 24 4.37 20.73 -42.82
N ASP A 25 5.23 19.82 -42.42
CA ASP A 25 4.90 18.68 -41.53
C ASP A 25 5.36 18.84 -40.10
N ILE A 26 5.91 20.02 -39.72
CA ILE A 26 6.38 20.27 -38.36
C ILE A 26 5.20 20.47 -37.43
N THR A 27 4.92 19.45 -36.62
CA THR A 27 3.76 19.41 -35.74
C THR A 27 4.15 19.28 -34.27
N THR A 28 3.31 19.84 -33.41
CA THR A 28 3.27 19.56 -31.98
C THR A 28 1.90 18.98 -31.66
N SER A 29 1.87 17.98 -30.80
CA SER A 29 0.62 17.50 -30.25
C SER A 29 0.62 17.62 -28.73
N PHE A 30 -0.54 17.93 -28.17
CA PHE A 30 -0.86 17.86 -26.75
C PHE A 30 -1.75 16.66 -26.55
N LYS A 31 -1.35 15.75 -25.68
CA LYS A 31 -2.10 14.53 -25.42
C LYS A 31 -2.26 14.31 -23.93
N ARG A 32 -3.49 14.11 -23.50
CA ARG A 32 -3.82 13.66 -22.15
C ARG A 32 -3.85 12.15 -22.19
N GLY A 33 -2.90 11.51 -21.50
CA GLY A 33 -2.89 10.06 -21.30
C GLY A 33 -3.69 9.70 -20.06
N ASP A 34 -4.40 8.59 -20.11
CA ASP A 34 -5.10 7.98 -18.97
C ASP A 34 -5.94 8.97 -18.12
N TYR A 35 -6.43 10.05 -18.75
CA TYR A 35 -7.20 11.12 -18.10
C TYR A 35 -6.44 11.88 -17.02
N ASP A 36 -5.12 11.92 -17.11
CA ASP A 36 -4.22 12.60 -16.20
C ASP A 36 -3.74 13.96 -16.77
N GLY A 37 -2.50 14.33 -16.58
CA GLY A 37 -1.93 15.55 -17.12
C GLY A 37 -1.75 15.52 -18.63
N VAL A 38 -1.71 16.70 -19.24
CA VAL A 38 -1.45 16.82 -20.68
C VAL A 38 0.06 16.76 -20.93
N VAL A 39 0.48 15.82 -21.76
CA VAL A 39 1.87 15.67 -22.21
C VAL A 39 2.01 16.27 -23.61
N ARG A 40 3.11 16.96 -23.83
CA ARG A 40 3.46 17.54 -25.14
C ARG A 40 4.37 16.60 -25.91
N SER A 41 4.11 16.39 -27.20
CA SER A 41 5.00 15.66 -28.11
C SER A 41 5.25 16.45 -29.39
N PHE A 42 6.33 16.10 -30.11
CA PHE A 42 6.79 16.83 -31.28
C PHE A 42 6.83 15.93 -32.50
N SER A 43 6.96 16.58 -33.72
CA SER A 43 7.28 15.87 -34.96
C SER A 43 8.49 14.96 -34.77
N THR A 44 8.38 13.76 -35.28
CA THR A 44 9.39 12.72 -35.05
C THR A 44 10.50 12.73 -36.10
N LYS A 45 10.40 13.50 -37.19
CA LYS A 45 11.36 13.43 -38.30
C LYS A 45 11.57 14.80 -38.93
N PHE A 46 12.83 15.13 -39.19
CA PHE A 46 13.25 16.33 -39.89
C PHE A 46 14.02 15.97 -41.13
N GLU A 47 13.82 16.76 -42.22
CA GLU A 47 14.55 16.63 -43.47
C GLU A 47 15.28 17.94 -43.80
N PHE A 48 16.59 17.85 -43.97
CA PHE A 48 17.47 18.99 -44.15
C PHE A 48 18.20 18.93 -45.50
N SER A 49 18.27 20.09 -46.19
CA SER A 49 19.00 20.25 -47.44
C SER A 49 20.09 21.33 -47.33
N ASN A 50 20.84 21.55 -48.37
CA ASN A 50 21.79 22.65 -48.59
C ASN A 50 22.82 22.78 -47.42
N ALA A 51 22.88 23.95 -46.77
CA ALA A 51 23.83 24.22 -45.68
C ALA A 51 23.64 23.31 -44.47
N ALA A 52 22.38 23.02 -44.09
CA ALA A 52 22.06 22.12 -43.01
C ALA A 52 22.46 20.66 -43.34
N TYR A 53 22.24 20.21 -44.59
CA TYR A 53 22.75 18.93 -45.07
C TYR A 53 24.26 18.80 -44.89
N SER A 54 25.02 19.82 -45.35
CA SER A 54 26.48 19.80 -45.26
C SER A 54 26.97 19.80 -43.81
N LEU A 55 26.30 20.56 -42.94
CA LEU A 55 26.61 20.64 -41.53
C LEU A 55 26.39 19.29 -40.83
N LEU A 56 25.20 18.71 -40.95
CA LEU A 56 24.85 17.42 -40.29
C LEU A 56 25.71 16.26 -40.82
N LYS A 57 25.99 16.24 -42.13
CA LYS A 57 26.86 15.25 -42.74
C LYS A 57 28.29 15.32 -42.19
N ARG A 58 28.82 16.54 -42.00
CA ARG A 58 30.13 16.74 -41.36
C ARG A 58 30.13 16.21 -39.94
N VAL A 59 29.16 16.61 -39.10
CA VAL A 59 29.04 16.18 -37.73
C VAL A 59 28.96 14.66 -37.61
N PHE A 60 28.14 14.03 -38.46
CA PHE A 60 28.03 12.56 -38.48
C PHE A 60 29.35 11.89 -38.88
N ARG A 61 30.05 12.39 -39.90
CA ARG A 61 31.32 11.80 -40.34
C ARG A 61 32.44 11.94 -39.32
N GLU A 62 32.44 13.01 -38.52
CA GLU A 62 33.44 13.24 -37.47
C GLU A 62 33.18 12.42 -36.22
N LYS A 63 31.92 12.22 -35.83
CA LYS A 63 31.56 11.65 -34.53
C LYS A 63 30.69 10.39 -34.61
N TYR A 64 30.19 10.00 -35.79
CA TYR A 64 29.29 8.87 -36.02
C TYR A 64 28.10 8.88 -35.04
N LEU A 65 27.86 7.77 -34.31
CA LEU A 65 26.78 7.67 -33.33
C LEU A 65 26.95 8.53 -32.10
N GLN A 66 28.14 9.10 -31.88
CA GLN A 66 28.40 10.09 -30.82
C GLN A 66 28.14 11.53 -31.27
N ALA A 67 27.68 11.71 -32.51
CA ALA A 67 27.28 13.01 -33.02
C ALA A 67 26.09 13.54 -32.21
N SER A 68 26.09 14.84 -31.94
CA SER A 68 25.03 15.52 -31.20
C SER A 68 24.67 16.82 -31.92
N ALA A 69 23.39 17.01 -32.13
CA ALA A 69 22.80 18.26 -32.62
C ALA A 69 21.37 18.38 -32.08
N SER A 70 20.90 19.60 -31.88
CA SER A 70 19.52 19.88 -31.48
C SER A 70 18.85 20.81 -32.46
N VAL A 71 17.55 20.62 -32.65
CA VAL A 71 16.67 21.53 -33.43
C VAL A 71 15.93 22.42 -32.47
N VAL A 72 15.89 23.72 -32.72
CA VAL A 72 15.04 24.67 -32.02
C VAL A 72 14.09 25.31 -33.02
N PHE A 73 12.80 25.23 -32.70
CA PHE A 73 11.75 25.73 -33.58
C PHE A 73 11.02 26.91 -32.92
N TYR A 74 10.88 27.99 -33.64
CA TYR A 74 10.25 29.22 -33.18
C TYR A 74 9.07 29.62 -34.09
N THR A 75 8.07 30.26 -33.47
CA THR A 75 7.02 30.97 -34.22
C THR A 75 6.92 32.41 -33.79
N ARG A 76 6.45 33.30 -34.66
CA ARG A 76 6.21 34.70 -34.31
C ARG A 76 4.92 34.86 -33.53
N ASN A 77 4.97 35.68 -32.48
CA ASN A 77 3.79 36.15 -31.77
C ASN A 77 3.18 37.41 -32.47
N ASN A 78 2.07 37.90 -31.93
CA ASN A 78 1.38 39.09 -32.47
C ASN A 78 2.24 40.38 -32.38
N SER A 79 3.23 40.40 -31.47
CA SER A 79 4.19 41.51 -31.31
C SER A 79 5.44 41.34 -32.19
N TRP A 80 5.40 40.42 -33.14
CA TRP A 80 6.51 40.10 -34.05
C TRP A 80 7.76 39.53 -33.41
N LEU A 81 7.69 39.14 -32.11
CA LEU A 81 8.78 38.50 -31.41
C LEU A 81 8.79 36.99 -31.67
N TRP A 82 9.97 36.40 -31.71
CA TRP A 82 10.16 34.97 -31.83
C TRP A 82 9.99 34.28 -30.48
N ASN A 83 9.04 33.36 -30.43
CA ASN A 83 8.83 32.50 -29.26
C ASN A 83 9.29 31.09 -29.59
N GLU A 84 10.19 30.55 -28.80
CA GLU A 84 10.56 29.13 -28.85
C GLU A 84 9.32 28.28 -28.59
N ARG A 85 9.10 27.30 -29.49
CA ARG A 85 7.97 26.38 -29.39
C ARG A 85 8.38 25.02 -28.88
N PHE A 86 9.53 24.56 -29.34
CA PHE A 86 10.13 23.34 -28.84
C PHE A 86 11.62 23.29 -29.17
N ARG A 87 12.31 22.46 -28.42
CA ARG A 87 13.69 22.04 -28.62
C ARG A 87 13.73 20.51 -28.53
N CYS A 88 14.45 19.86 -29.45
CA CYS A 88 14.64 18.42 -29.42
C CYS A 88 16.03 18.07 -29.96
N SER A 89 16.62 17.00 -29.45
CA SER A 89 17.85 16.43 -29.98
C SER A 89 17.57 15.58 -31.21
N LEU A 90 18.58 15.42 -32.07
CA LEU A 90 18.53 14.58 -33.26
C LEU A 90 19.13 13.21 -32.96
N ASP A 91 18.42 12.15 -33.32
CA ASP A 91 18.88 10.77 -33.19
C ASP A 91 19.75 10.34 -34.39
N PHE A 92 21.04 10.44 -34.25
CA PHE A 92 21.99 10.07 -35.30
C PHE A 92 22.00 8.56 -35.62
N SER A 93 21.37 7.72 -34.82
CA SER A 93 21.15 6.30 -35.17
C SER A 93 20.15 6.14 -36.31
N THR A 94 19.27 7.14 -36.52
CA THR A 94 18.27 7.21 -37.58
C THR A 94 18.72 8.00 -38.80
N PHE A 95 19.99 8.43 -38.83
CA PHE A 95 20.55 9.27 -39.90
C PHE A 95 20.45 8.59 -41.26
N GLN A 96 19.81 9.25 -42.19
CA GLN A 96 19.66 8.79 -43.58
C GLN A 96 20.12 9.89 -44.54
N ASP A 97 21.10 9.59 -45.39
CA ASP A 97 21.64 10.47 -46.44
C ASP A 97 21.22 9.93 -47.79
N ASN A 98 20.40 10.67 -48.55
CA ASN A 98 19.99 10.32 -49.89
C ASN A 98 20.82 11.02 -50.98
N GLY A 99 21.90 11.73 -50.60
CA GLY A 99 22.81 12.46 -51.51
C GLY A 99 22.44 13.93 -51.67
N SER A 100 21.23 14.37 -51.37
CA SER A 100 20.77 15.74 -51.43
C SER A 100 20.11 16.25 -50.17
N THR A 101 19.52 15.36 -49.39
CA THR A 101 18.89 15.68 -48.12
C THR A 101 19.33 14.66 -47.04
N ILE A 102 19.37 15.11 -45.79
CA ILE A 102 19.49 14.27 -44.63
C ILE A 102 18.14 14.20 -43.93
N SER A 103 17.70 12.97 -43.70
CA SER A 103 16.53 12.67 -42.92
C SER A 103 16.97 12.09 -41.56
N ILE A 104 16.49 12.68 -40.48
CA ILE A 104 16.90 12.31 -39.11
C ILE A 104 15.74 12.49 -38.16
N SER A 105 15.54 11.53 -37.26
CA SER A 105 14.46 11.59 -36.28
C SER A 105 14.81 12.49 -35.11
N ALA A 106 13.80 13.12 -34.54
CA ALA A 106 13.93 13.77 -33.23
C ALA A 106 13.98 12.73 -32.12
N VAL A 107 14.85 12.94 -31.17
CA VAL A 107 14.80 12.30 -29.86
C VAL A 107 13.97 13.18 -28.95
N ASP A 108 13.00 12.59 -28.30
CA ASP A 108 12.33 13.23 -27.18
C ASP A 108 13.21 13.04 -25.93
N ASP A 109 14.08 14.02 -25.68
CA ASP A 109 14.96 14.07 -24.49
C ASP A 109 14.20 14.60 -23.27
N SER A 110 12.88 14.74 -23.36
CA SER A 110 12.08 15.22 -22.25
C SER A 110 12.16 14.26 -21.06
N LEU A 111 11.99 14.80 -19.86
CA LEU A 111 11.86 14.00 -18.66
C LEU A 111 10.77 12.93 -18.80
N ALA A 112 9.69 13.25 -19.54
CA ALA A 112 8.61 12.30 -19.82
C ALA A 112 9.09 11.08 -20.61
N ALA A 113 9.92 11.28 -21.63
CA ALA A 113 10.50 10.17 -22.41
C ALA A 113 11.45 9.32 -21.58
N LEU A 114 12.29 9.96 -20.76
CA LEU A 114 13.23 9.28 -19.85
C LEU A 114 12.47 8.42 -18.84
N ILE A 115 11.42 8.97 -18.23
CA ILE A 115 10.55 8.22 -17.30
C ILE A 115 9.89 7.06 -18.03
N LYS A 116 9.31 7.30 -19.22
CA LYS A 116 8.65 6.25 -20.02
C LYS A 116 9.58 5.08 -20.30
N ALA A 117 10.86 5.34 -20.60
CA ALA A 117 11.85 4.31 -20.89
C ALA A 117 12.22 3.45 -19.66
N LYS A 118 12.17 4.01 -18.45
CA LYS A 118 12.71 3.37 -17.24
C LYS A 118 11.67 3.16 -16.13
N LYS A 119 10.44 3.58 -16.28
CA LYS A 119 9.41 3.54 -15.22
C LYS A 119 9.16 2.16 -14.63
N GLY A 120 9.33 1.09 -15.42
CA GLY A 120 9.14 -0.30 -14.98
C GLY A 120 10.39 -0.93 -14.35
N THR A 121 11.54 -0.24 -14.34
CA THR A 121 12.77 -0.77 -13.76
C THR A 121 12.60 -0.91 -12.24
N GLN A 122 12.82 -2.12 -11.72
CA GLN A 122 12.85 -2.39 -10.28
C GLN A 122 14.20 -1.94 -9.71
N TYR A 123 14.15 -1.07 -8.72
CA TYR A 123 15.33 -0.60 -8.00
C TYR A 123 15.34 -1.16 -6.57
N GLU A 124 16.55 -1.30 -6.03
CA GLU A 124 16.81 -1.68 -4.64
C GLU A 124 17.52 -0.52 -3.94
N TYR A 125 16.99 -0.07 -2.83
CA TYR A 125 17.56 1.03 -2.06
C TYR A 125 17.86 0.60 -0.63
N VAL A 126 19.05 0.89 -0.14
CA VAL A 126 19.38 0.71 1.27
C VAL A 126 18.56 1.71 2.09
N VAL A 127 17.73 1.21 3.00
CA VAL A 127 16.77 2.03 3.74
C VAL A 127 17.46 3.09 4.59
N SER A 128 18.60 2.77 5.22
CA SER A 128 19.35 3.72 6.04
C SER A 128 19.81 4.99 5.29
N GLU A 129 19.90 4.95 3.95
CA GLU A 129 20.20 6.11 3.12
C GLU A 129 18.97 7.01 2.88
N LEU A 130 17.77 6.49 3.13
CA LEU A 130 16.49 7.15 2.84
C LEU A 130 15.74 7.63 4.09
N THR A 131 15.98 7.04 5.23
CA THR A 131 15.19 7.27 6.45
C THR A 131 15.37 8.68 7.03
N GLU A 132 16.50 9.36 6.79
CA GLU A 132 16.81 10.68 7.38
C GLU A 132 16.66 10.69 8.92
N GLY A 133 16.96 9.57 9.58
CA GLY A 133 16.80 9.40 11.02
C GLY A 133 15.35 9.24 11.49
N LYS A 134 14.40 9.03 10.58
CA LYS A 134 12.99 8.79 10.92
C LYS A 134 12.75 7.31 11.21
N TYR A 135 12.04 7.02 12.29
CA TYR A 135 11.65 5.67 12.65
C TYR A 135 10.25 5.61 13.26
N LEU A 136 9.58 4.50 12.99
CA LEU A 136 8.31 4.14 13.62
C LEU A 136 8.60 3.42 14.93
N TYR A 137 8.11 3.96 16.05
CA TYR A 137 8.02 3.23 17.30
C TYR A 137 6.80 2.33 17.23
N TYR A 138 7.03 1.09 16.84
CA TYR A 138 5.99 0.10 16.62
C TYR A 138 5.75 -0.71 17.88
N ASP A 139 4.56 -0.62 18.44
CA ASP A 139 4.11 -1.28 19.67
C ASP A 139 3.22 -2.51 19.40
N GLY A 140 3.09 -2.91 18.15
CA GLY A 140 2.36 -4.10 17.73
C GLY A 140 0.85 -3.98 17.77
N ILE A 141 0.19 -5.05 17.39
CA ILE A 141 -1.25 -5.28 17.56
C ILE A 141 -1.48 -6.24 18.73
N GLU A 142 -2.69 -6.20 19.28
CA GLU A 142 -3.06 -7.13 20.33
C GLU A 142 -3.50 -8.46 19.72
N MET A 143 -2.87 -9.53 20.15
CA MET A 143 -3.13 -10.88 19.66
C MET A 143 -3.44 -11.82 20.82
N ASN A 144 -4.44 -12.65 20.62
CA ASN A 144 -4.77 -13.69 21.58
C ASN A 144 -3.72 -14.81 21.55
N GLN A 145 -3.22 -15.15 22.73
CA GLN A 145 -2.26 -16.23 22.96
C GLN A 145 -2.95 -17.37 23.69
N ASN A 146 -2.53 -18.59 23.40
CA ASN A 146 -3.05 -19.78 24.05
C ASN A 146 -1.92 -20.78 24.34
N VAL A 147 -1.95 -21.39 25.51
CA VAL A 147 -1.11 -22.53 25.85
C VAL A 147 -1.98 -23.61 26.48
N ASN A 148 -1.73 -24.85 26.11
CA ASN A 148 -2.44 -26.03 26.60
C ASN A 148 -1.45 -27.00 27.27
N TRP A 149 -1.92 -27.70 28.31
CA TRP A 149 -1.16 -28.74 28.96
C TRP A 149 -1.84 -30.10 28.80
N LEU A 150 -1.01 -31.13 28.75
CA LEU A 150 -1.40 -32.53 28.81
C LEU A 150 -1.04 -33.11 30.16
N VAL A 151 -1.77 -34.12 30.62
CA VAL A 151 -1.34 -34.95 31.75
C VAL A 151 -0.13 -35.76 31.30
N ALA A 152 1.00 -35.57 31.99
CA ALA A 152 2.25 -36.24 31.61
C ALA A 152 2.22 -37.73 31.96
N GLY A 153 2.83 -38.54 31.12
CA GLY A 153 2.92 -40.00 31.25
C GLY A 153 2.31 -40.76 30.08
N ASN A 154 1.62 -40.06 29.14
CA ASN A 154 1.10 -40.69 27.92
C ASN A 154 1.58 -39.98 26.65
N SER A 155 2.18 -40.76 25.79
CA SER A 155 2.56 -40.36 24.42
C SER A 155 1.40 -40.49 23.42
N ILE A 156 0.12 -40.45 23.85
CA ILE A 156 -1.01 -40.80 23.00
C ILE A 156 -1.80 -39.52 22.69
N GLU A 157 -1.73 -39.11 21.46
CA GLU A 157 -2.48 -37.97 20.90
C GLU A 157 -4.01 -38.12 20.94
N ASP A 158 -4.54 -39.34 21.16
CA ASP A 158 -5.97 -39.66 20.96
C ASP A 158 -6.65 -40.45 22.09
N SER A 159 -6.05 -40.65 23.27
CA SER A 159 -6.77 -41.33 24.35
C SER A 159 -7.43 -40.36 25.32
N THR A 160 -8.75 -40.50 25.46
CA THR A 160 -9.55 -39.71 26.40
C THR A 160 -9.25 -40.03 27.87
N ASP A 161 -8.71 -41.21 28.18
CA ASP A 161 -8.41 -41.66 29.54
C ASP A 161 -6.90 -41.85 29.77
N VAL A 162 -6.36 -41.20 30.79
CA VAL A 162 -4.94 -41.24 31.14
C VAL A 162 -4.80 -41.81 32.54
N SER A 163 -3.88 -42.78 32.76
CA SER A 163 -3.58 -43.34 34.06
C SER A 163 -2.40 -42.58 34.73
N VAL A 164 -2.61 -42.07 35.92
CA VAL A 164 -1.59 -41.37 36.71
C VAL A 164 -1.35 -42.08 38.02
N GLU A 165 -0.12 -42.47 38.29
CA GLU A 165 0.26 -43.07 39.59
C GLU A 165 0.45 -41.98 40.66
N ILE A 166 -0.33 -42.05 41.69
CA ILE A 166 -0.24 -41.21 42.86
C ILE A 166 0.53 -41.97 43.97
N GLN A 167 1.60 -41.36 44.42
CA GLN A 167 2.38 -41.90 45.52
C GLN A 167 1.96 -41.24 46.84
N ALA A 168 1.82 -42.03 47.88
CA ALA A 168 1.62 -41.53 49.23
C ALA A 168 2.75 -40.55 49.62
N ALA A 169 2.37 -39.36 50.07
CA ALA A 169 3.32 -38.33 50.44
C ALA A 169 2.85 -37.59 51.69
N LEU A 170 3.76 -37.44 52.66
CA LEU A 170 3.54 -36.57 53.81
C LEU A 170 3.49 -35.08 53.45
N LYS A 171 4.01 -34.74 52.25
CA LYS A 171 3.97 -33.40 51.68
C LYS A 171 3.32 -33.47 50.31
N SER A 172 2.62 -32.39 49.92
CA SER A 172 2.01 -32.28 48.59
C SER A 172 3.07 -32.37 47.49
N LYS A 173 2.67 -32.99 46.37
CA LYS A 173 3.47 -33.09 45.14
C LYS A 173 2.79 -32.33 44.01
N TYR A 174 3.57 -31.94 43.00
CA TYR A 174 3.05 -31.39 41.78
C TYR A 174 2.25 -32.46 41.00
N PHE A 175 1.07 -32.06 40.49
CA PHE A 175 0.35 -32.91 39.56
C PHE A 175 1.10 -32.89 38.21
N PRO A 176 1.36 -34.07 37.59
CA PRO A 176 2.26 -34.14 36.43
C PRO A 176 1.58 -33.63 35.16
N LEU A 177 1.98 -32.47 34.70
CA LEU A 177 1.52 -31.80 33.50
C LEU A 177 2.69 -31.43 32.60
N ALA A 178 2.52 -31.58 31.30
CA ALA A 178 3.49 -31.22 30.28
C ALA A 178 2.84 -30.30 29.22
N VAL A 179 3.59 -29.37 28.68
CA VAL A 179 3.10 -28.44 27.62
C VAL A 179 2.80 -29.21 26.34
N LYS A 180 1.61 -29.02 25.81
CA LYS A 180 1.17 -29.69 24.57
C LYS A 180 1.82 -29.14 23.31
N SER A 181 2.03 -27.81 23.25
CA SER A 181 2.69 -27.12 22.13
C SER A 181 3.62 -26.06 22.66
N SER A 182 4.79 -25.94 22.04
CA SER A 182 5.83 -24.94 22.39
C SER A 182 5.72 -23.72 21.47
N GLU A 183 4.56 -23.09 21.35
CA GLU A 183 4.52 -21.78 20.72
C GLU A 183 5.20 -20.76 21.63
N THR A 184 6.09 -19.97 21.05
CA THR A 184 6.80 -18.92 21.80
C THR A 184 5.81 -17.84 22.25
N SER A 185 5.80 -17.54 23.55
CA SER A 185 4.99 -16.46 24.11
C SER A 185 5.34 -15.12 23.46
N ILE A 186 4.38 -14.49 22.82
CA ILE A 186 4.55 -13.16 22.25
C ILE A 186 4.74 -12.13 23.36
N GLY A 187 5.72 -11.25 23.18
CA GLY A 187 5.94 -10.10 24.05
C GLY A 187 6.48 -10.43 25.45
N GLY A 188 6.81 -11.69 25.74
CA GLY A 188 7.37 -12.07 27.04
C GLY A 188 6.45 -11.77 28.22
N TYR A 189 5.14 -12.00 28.06
CA TYR A 189 4.16 -11.81 29.15
C TYR A 189 4.08 -12.99 30.09
N ILE A 190 4.20 -14.19 29.57
CA ILE A 190 4.03 -15.45 30.31
C ILE A 190 5.16 -16.40 29.91
N THR A 191 5.82 -16.96 30.93
CA THR A 191 6.65 -18.16 30.80
C THR A 191 5.84 -19.36 31.25
N TYR A 192 5.80 -20.42 30.46
CA TYR A 192 5.11 -21.66 30.77
C TYR A 192 6.08 -22.82 30.87
N GLY A 193 5.72 -23.82 31.68
CA GLY A 193 6.58 -24.94 31.99
C GLY A 193 5.82 -26.23 32.30
N ASP A 194 6.58 -27.26 32.63
CA ASP A 194 6.10 -28.58 32.97
C ASP A 194 6.24 -28.81 34.47
N THR A 195 5.31 -29.57 35.05
CA THR A 195 5.33 -29.98 36.45
C THR A 195 5.58 -31.48 36.64
N PHE A 196 6.16 -32.11 35.62
CA PHE A 196 6.36 -33.54 35.58
C PHE A 196 7.35 -34.02 36.63
N GLN A 197 6.89 -34.96 37.48
CA GLN A 197 7.68 -35.68 38.52
C GLN A 197 8.42 -34.84 39.58
N GLN A 198 7.98 -33.64 39.86
CA GLN A 198 8.63 -32.77 40.85
C GLN A 198 7.91 -32.77 42.22
N ASN A 199 8.66 -32.56 43.30
CA ASN A 199 8.10 -32.37 44.65
C ASN A 199 7.98 -30.87 44.96
N VAL A 200 6.84 -30.43 45.49
CA VAL A 200 6.60 -29.03 45.91
C VAL A 200 7.64 -28.54 46.94
N SER A 201 8.23 -29.47 47.71
CA SER A 201 9.22 -29.13 48.76
C SER A 201 10.61 -28.80 48.23
N ASP A 202 10.90 -29.05 46.97
CA ASP A 202 12.26 -28.94 46.41
C ASP A 202 12.57 -27.57 45.76
N GLY A 203 11.87 -26.52 46.16
CA GLY A 203 12.14 -25.17 45.74
C GLY A 203 11.28 -24.69 44.54
N GLY A 204 10.02 -24.53 44.79
CA GLY A 204 8.96 -24.28 43.81
C GLY A 204 9.04 -23.02 42.95
N LYS A 205 10.10 -22.21 43.06
CA LYS A 205 10.23 -21.01 42.21
C LYS A 205 10.52 -21.33 40.75
N ASP A 206 11.09 -22.48 40.45
CA ASP A 206 11.50 -22.90 39.10
C ASP A 206 10.59 -23.98 38.51
N THR A 207 9.54 -24.40 39.25
CA THR A 207 8.58 -25.41 38.78
C THR A 207 7.16 -24.87 38.86
N PHE A 208 6.62 -24.55 37.71
CA PHE A 208 5.29 -23.94 37.57
C PHE A 208 4.64 -24.39 36.26
N LEU A 209 3.32 -24.25 36.14
CA LEU A 209 2.64 -24.35 34.88
C LEU A 209 2.89 -23.10 34.04
N PHE A 210 2.69 -21.95 34.68
CA PHE A 210 2.99 -20.66 34.07
C PHE A 210 3.38 -19.64 35.14
N ARG A 211 4.20 -18.67 34.72
CA ARG A 211 4.65 -17.53 35.51
C ARG A 211 4.45 -16.25 34.71
N ALA A 212 3.90 -15.23 35.33
CA ALA A 212 3.76 -13.91 34.73
C ALA A 212 5.10 -13.16 34.74
N GLU A 213 5.55 -12.72 33.59
CA GLU A 213 6.73 -11.86 33.43
C GLU A 213 6.35 -10.36 33.44
N ARG A 214 5.06 -10.07 33.46
CA ARG A 214 4.43 -8.74 33.55
C ARG A 214 3.06 -8.83 34.17
N ASN A 215 2.52 -7.69 34.62
CA ASN A 215 1.15 -7.64 35.09
C ASN A 215 0.18 -7.96 33.93
N ILE A 216 -0.69 -8.94 34.12
CA ILE A 216 -1.59 -9.41 33.07
C ILE A 216 -2.87 -10.02 33.66
N THR A 217 -3.96 -9.92 32.91
CA THR A 217 -5.19 -10.69 33.15
C THR A 217 -5.31 -11.78 32.10
N CYS A 218 -5.50 -13.01 32.53
CA CYS A 218 -5.58 -14.20 31.68
C CYS A 218 -6.85 -14.96 32.00
N PHE A 219 -7.41 -15.68 31.04
CA PHE A 219 -8.49 -16.64 31.28
C PHE A 219 -7.89 -18.03 31.47
N LEU A 220 -8.02 -18.54 32.69
CA LEU A 220 -7.52 -19.87 33.06
C LEU A 220 -8.67 -20.86 33.05
N SER A 221 -8.54 -21.92 32.26
CA SER A 221 -9.47 -23.05 32.19
C SER A 221 -8.77 -24.29 32.71
N VAL A 222 -9.29 -24.88 33.76
CA VAL A 222 -8.87 -26.16 34.30
C VAL A 222 -10.10 -27.02 34.47
N SER A 223 -10.12 -28.19 33.85
CA SER A 223 -11.14 -29.21 34.03
C SER A 223 -10.46 -30.57 33.99
N ILE A 224 -10.32 -31.20 35.14
CA ILE A 224 -9.71 -32.51 35.29
C ILE A 224 -10.71 -33.41 35.97
N SER A 225 -11.28 -34.36 35.24
CA SER A 225 -12.13 -35.43 35.80
C SER A 225 -11.27 -36.64 36.12
N PHE A 226 -11.34 -37.12 37.34
CA PHE A 226 -10.51 -38.24 37.79
C PHE A 226 -11.31 -39.21 38.59
N ASN A 227 -11.05 -40.52 38.37
CA ASN A 227 -11.65 -41.62 39.13
C ASN A 227 -10.71 -41.96 40.31
N VAL A 228 -11.24 -41.90 41.51
CA VAL A 228 -10.51 -42.27 42.74
C VAL A 228 -11.01 -43.62 43.24
N PRO A 229 -10.11 -44.61 43.49
CA PRO A 229 -10.51 -45.89 44.02
C PRO A 229 -11.20 -45.77 45.37
N ALA A 230 -12.13 -46.66 45.67
CA ALA A 230 -12.88 -46.67 46.91
C ALA A 230 -11.95 -46.65 48.17
N ASN A 231 -12.36 -45.95 49.18
CA ASN A 231 -11.66 -45.83 50.46
C ASN A 231 -10.22 -45.25 50.35
N LYS A 232 -10.00 -44.34 49.46
CA LYS A 232 -8.72 -43.62 49.30
C LYS A 232 -8.94 -42.13 49.37
N ALA A 233 -8.22 -41.44 50.26
CA ALA A 233 -8.27 -39.99 50.38
C ALA A 233 -7.32 -39.32 49.42
N LEU A 234 -7.80 -38.22 48.78
CA LEU A 234 -7.02 -37.38 47.87
C LEU A 234 -7.44 -35.93 48.04
N SER A 235 -6.46 -35.03 48.04
CA SER A 235 -6.72 -33.61 47.83
C SER A 235 -6.01 -33.14 46.57
N MET A 236 -6.69 -32.38 45.71
CA MET A 236 -6.12 -31.76 44.52
C MET A 236 -6.42 -30.27 44.58
N THR A 237 -5.42 -29.43 44.38
CA THR A 237 -5.53 -27.98 44.58
C THR A 237 -4.81 -27.24 43.46
N LEU A 238 -5.49 -26.30 42.82
CA LEU A 238 -4.88 -25.29 41.96
C LEU A 238 -4.47 -24.11 42.83
N VAL A 239 -3.20 -23.73 42.75
CA VAL A 239 -2.58 -22.74 43.62
C VAL A 239 -1.95 -21.64 42.78
N LYS A 240 -2.12 -20.40 43.23
CA LYS A 240 -1.38 -19.21 42.80
C LYS A 240 -0.40 -18.82 43.91
N ILE A 241 0.85 -18.60 43.55
CA ILE A 241 1.87 -18.04 44.44
C ILE A 241 2.22 -16.63 43.95
N GLY A 242 2.12 -15.66 44.82
CA GLY A 242 2.58 -14.30 44.56
C GLY A 242 4.11 -14.19 44.53
N ALA A 243 4.63 -13.16 43.87
CA ALA A 243 6.05 -12.83 43.87
C ALA A 243 6.59 -12.61 45.29
N ASP A 244 5.75 -12.23 46.24
CA ASP A 244 6.02 -12.09 47.67
C ASP A 244 6.02 -13.44 48.42
N GLY A 245 5.73 -14.54 47.75
CA GLY A 245 5.64 -15.89 48.32
C GLY A 245 4.29 -16.21 48.98
N ASN A 246 3.32 -15.30 48.96
CA ASN A 246 2.00 -15.56 49.50
C ASN A 246 1.24 -16.56 48.62
N GLU A 247 0.66 -17.59 49.24
CA GLU A 247 -0.11 -18.63 48.59
C GLU A 247 -1.60 -18.27 48.57
N ALA A 248 -2.24 -18.40 47.43
CA ALA A 248 -3.68 -18.31 47.26
C ALA A 248 -4.23 -19.59 46.59
N GLU A 249 -5.15 -20.24 47.28
CA GLU A 249 -5.87 -21.40 46.76
C GLU A 249 -6.97 -20.89 45.79
N LEU A 250 -6.87 -21.25 44.51
CA LEU A 250 -7.86 -20.84 43.48
C LEU A 250 -9.06 -21.78 43.46
N THR A 251 -8.81 -23.06 43.54
CA THR A 251 -9.84 -24.12 43.69
C THR A 251 -9.24 -25.35 44.30
N ARG A 252 -10.07 -26.14 45.00
CA ARG A 252 -9.67 -27.38 45.66
C ARG A 252 -10.75 -28.42 45.62
N THR A 253 -10.38 -29.66 45.34
CA THR A 253 -11.24 -30.84 45.51
C THR A 253 -10.63 -31.71 46.58
N VAL A 254 -11.41 -32.08 47.60
CA VAL A 254 -11.00 -32.94 48.69
C VAL A 254 -11.89 -34.17 48.75
N ILE A 255 -11.28 -35.33 48.81
CA ILE A 255 -11.94 -36.60 48.84
C ILE A 255 -11.48 -37.30 50.14
N ASN A 256 -12.45 -37.64 50.99
CA ASN A 256 -12.19 -38.38 52.22
C ASN A 256 -12.08 -39.88 51.90
N ASP A 257 -11.60 -40.66 52.91
CA ASP A 257 -11.43 -42.11 52.79
C ASP A 257 -12.72 -42.93 52.92
N GLU A 258 -13.87 -42.29 53.14
CA GLU A 258 -15.17 -42.96 53.25
C GLU A 258 -16.03 -42.68 52.00
N HIS A 259 -15.63 -43.20 50.83
CA HIS A 259 -16.41 -43.06 49.59
C HIS A 259 -16.35 -44.34 48.75
N PRO A 260 -17.38 -44.65 47.94
CA PRO A 260 -17.26 -45.64 46.89
C PRO A 260 -16.35 -45.12 45.76
N GLU A 261 -15.92 -46.00 44.88
CA GLU A 261 -15.24 -45.57 43.65
C GLU A 261 -16.13 -44.59 42.90
N THR A 262 -15.64 -43.41 42.62
CA THR A 262 -16.43 -42.30 42.08
C THR A 262 -15.55 -41.33 41.29
N ILE A 263 -16.16 -40.67 40.32
CA ILE A 263 -15.51 -39.59 39.51
C ILE A 263 -15.66 -38.28 40.25
N PHE A 264 -14.54 -37.60 40.41
CA PHE A 264 -14.45 -36.23 40.94
C PHE A 264 -13.91 -35.28 39.89
N ILE A 265 -14.12 -33.97 40.07
CA ILE A 265 -13.70 -32.95 39.13
C ILE A 265 -12.96 -31.85 39.90
N LEU A 266 -11.76 -31.50 39.42
CA LEU A 266 -11.13 -30.23 39.73
C LEU A 266 -11.49 -29.26 38.60
N SER A 267 -12.23 -28.20 38.90
CA SER A 267 -12.69 -27.22 37.92
C SER A 267 -12.39 -25.80 38.35
N TYR A 268 -11.86 -25.03 37.37
CA TYR A 268 -11.65 -23.59 37.51
C TYR A 268 -11.74 -22.98 36.10
N MET A 269 -12.65 -22.05 35.85
CA MET A 269 -12.84 -21.37 34.55
C MET A 269 -13.18 -19.92 34.83
N LYS A 270 -12.15 -19.09 34.97
CA LYS A 270 -12.29 -17.65 35.30
C LYS A 270 -11.08 -16.85 34.85
N ASP A 271 -11.31 -15.55 34.77
CA ASP A 271 -10.22 -14.59 34.69
C ASP A 271 -9.38 -14.62 35.98
N ILE A 272 -8.07 -14.56 35.80
CA ILE A 272 -7.09 -14.44 36.86
C ILE A 272 -6.17 -13.26 36.58
N THR A 273 -6.04 -12.35 37.54
CA THR A 273 -5.06 -11.27 37.48
C THR A 273 -3.77 -11.74 38.11
N LEU A 274 -2.67 -11.61 37.36
CA LEU A 274 -1.33 -11.95 37.75
C LEU A 274 -0.47 -10.69 37.81
N LEU A 275 0.29 -10.53 38.87
CA LEU A 275 1.34 -9.53 38.93
C LEU A 275 2.65 -10.15 38.42
N GLU A 276 3.60 -9.31 38.01
CA GLU A 276 4.93 -9.76 37.61
C GLU A 276 5.56 -10.66 38.70
N GLY A 277 6.00 -11.85 38.30
CA GLY A 277 6.56 -12.87 39.16
C GLY A 277 5.54 -13.82 39.78
N ASP A 278 4.23 -13.59 39.68
CA ASP A 278 3.20 -14.55 40.12
C ASP A 278 3.26 -15.81 39.25
N TYR A 279 3.07 -16.98 39.89
CA TYR A 279 3.04 -18.25 39.17
C TYR A 279 1.97 -19.21 39.72
N CYS A 280 1.56 -20.17 38.88
CA CYS A 280 0.53 -21.14 39.21
C CYS A 280 0.99 -22.57 38.96
N PHE A 281 0.44 -23.50 39.76
CA PHE A 281 0.60 -24.92 39.55
C PHE A 281 -0.57 -25.71 40.18
N ILE A 282 -0.67 -27.01 39.86
CA ILE A 282 -1.60 -27.93 40.48
C ILE A 282 -0.80 -28.88 41.36
N ARG A 283 -1.23 -29.03 42.62
CA ARG A 283 -0.65 -29.99 43.54
C ARG A 283 -1.66 -31.00 44.03
N TYR A 284 -1.19 -32.16 44.42
CA TYR A 284 -1.99 -33.17 45.09
C TYR A 284 -1.36 -33.61 46.41
N GLY A 285 -2.21 -34.13 47.30
CA GLY A 285 -1.78 -34.77 48.55
C GLY A 285 -2.64 -36.01 48.79
N SER A 286 -1.97 -37.11 49.19
CA SER A 286 -2.66 -38.37 49.53
C SER A 286 -1.84 -39.15 50.55
N ALA A 287 -2.50 -39.83 51.48
CA ALA A 287 -1.88 -40.80 52.39
C ALA A 287 -1.71 -42.20 51.76
N TYR A 288 -2.21 -42.39 50.52
CA TYR A 288 -2.28 -43.69 49.87
C TYR A 288 -1.55 -43.68 48.53
N ASN A 289 -0.91 -44.82 48.20
CA ASN A 289 -0.53 -45.11 46.82
C ASN A 289 -1.77 -45.54 46.04
N MET A 290 -1.99 -44.95 44.85
CA MET A 290 -3.12 -45.30 44.01
C MET A 290 -2.86 -44.91 42.57
N THR A 291 -3.61 -45.50 41.64
CA THR A 291 -3.67 -45.09 40.25
C THR A 291 -4.97 -44.33 40.03
N LEU A 292 -4.85 -43.11 39.52
CA LEU A 292 -6.02 -42.32 39.08
C LEU A 292 -6.24 -42.55 37.61
N THR A 293 -7.48 -42.74 37.20
CA THR A 293 -7.86 -42.64 35.80
C THR A 293 -8.38 -41.22 35.55
N ILE A 294 -7.66 -40.46 34.72
CA ILE A 294 -8.00 -39.10 34.36
C ILE A 294 -8.79 -39.16 33.07
N ARG A 295 -9.94 -38.48 33.00
CA ARG A 295 -10.83 -38.42 31.85
C ARG A 295 -10.92 -37.02 31.30
N ASP A 296 -10.78 -36.87 29.98
CA ASP A 296 -10.91 -35.59 29.24
C ASP A 296 -10.26 -34.38 29.94
N PRO A 297 -8.97 -34.46 30.30
CA PRO A 297 -8.33 -33.36 30.97
C PRO A 297 -8.19 -32.18 30.01
N TYR A 298 -8.70 -31.02 30.46
CA TYR A 298 -8.58 -29.77 29.72
C TYR A 298 -7.92 -28.71 30.62
N ILE A 299 -6.74 -28.27 30.24
CA ILE A 299 -6.02 -27.22 30.94
C ILE A 299 -5.49 -26.25 29.88
N SER A 300 -5.98 -25.04 29.91
CA SER A 300 -5.56 -23.98 28.98
C SER A 300 -5.44 -22.63 29.70
N LEU A 301 -4.55 -21.81 29.19
CA LEU A 301 -4.40 -20.42 29.58
C LEU A 301 -4.49 -19.57 28.31
N ASN A 302 -5.40 -18.58 28.32
CA ASN A 302 -5.58 -17.62 27.23
C ASN A 302 -5.29 -16.22 27.75
N TRP A 303 -4.58 -15.42 26.96
CA TRP A 303 -4.31 -14.02 27.27
C TRP A 303 -4.10 -13.22 26.00
N ASP A 304 -4.32 -11.91 26.09
CA ASP A 304 -4.00 -10.98 25.01
C ASP A 304 -2.64 -10.35 25.27
N ALA A 305 -1.82 -10.28 24.24
CA ALA A 305 -0.45 -9.79 24.33
C ALA A 305 -0.06 -8.95 23.12
N ARG A 306 0.80 -7.97 23.34
CA ARG A 306 1.47 -7.20 22.29
C ARG A 306 2.96 -7.52 22.30
N ILE A 307 3.62 -7.35 21.14
CA ILE A 307 5.07 -7.47 21.07
C ILE A 307 5.78 -6.44 21.96
N ILE A 308 7.03 -6.71 22.30
CA ILE A 308 7.90 -5.67 22.87
C ILE A 308 8.11 -4.60 21.81
N PRO A 309 7.87 -3.31 22.11
CA PRO A 309 7.99 -2.26 21.12
C PRO A 309 9.36 -2.22 20.44
N VAL A 310 9.36 -2.04 19.13
CA VAL A 310 10.56 -2.00 18.31
C VAL A 310 10.61 -0.72 17.47
N ASN A 311 11.82 -0.29 17.10
CA ASN A 311 11.99 0.78 16.13
C ASN A 311 12.13 0.17 14.73
N ILE A 312 11.37 0.73 13.78
CA ILE A 312 11.37 0.35 12.37
C ILE A 312 11.76 1.58 11.56
N ASP A 313 12.81 1.49 10.77
CA ASP A 313 13.21 2.56 9.86
C ASP A 313 12.13 2.78 8.80
N ILE A 314 11.73 4.03 8.60
CA ILE A 314 10.66 4.42 7.68
C ILE A 314 11.14 5.47 6.68
N VAL A 315 10.43 5.56 5.55
CA VAL A 315 10.75 6.48 4.46
C VAL A 315 9.52 7.32 4.12
N THR A 316 9.72 8.63 3.91
CA THR A 316 8.62 9.47 3.43
C THR A 316 8.35 9.26 1.94
N PRO A 317 7.09 9.38 1.47
CA PRO A 317 6.77 9.23 0.04
C PRO A 317 7.59 10.14 -0.87
N VAL A 318 7.79 11.40 -0.49
CA VAL A 318 8.56 12.36 -1.28
C VAL A 318 10.04 11.97 -1.38
N LYS A 319 10.60 11.37 -0.34
CA LYS A 319 12.01 10.90 -0.36
C LYS A 319 12.18 9.72 -1.31
N LEU A 320 11.24 8.77 -1.28
CA LEU A 320 11.25 7.65 -2.23
C LEU A 320 11.08 8.14 -3.67
N LEU A 321 10.16 9.07 -3.94
CA LEU A 321 9.97 9.67 -5.26
C LEU A 321 11.28 10.29 -5.78
N ASN A 322 11.94 11.13 -4.97
CA ASN A 322 13.19 11.77 -5.39
C ASN A 322 14.30 10.75 -5.67
N ARG A 323 14.38 9.67 -4.88
CA ARG A 323 15.36 8.61 -5.10
C ARG A 323 15.08 7.82 -6.39
N LEU A 324 13.80 7.56 -6.70
CA LEU A 324 13.39 6.94 -7.96
C LEU A 324 13.75 7.80 -9.16
N LEU A 325 13.45 9.11 -9.11
CA LEU A 325 13.79 10.05 -10.18
C LEU A 325 15.30 10.18 -10.38
N GLN A 326 16.09 10.21 -9.32
CA GLN A 326 17.55 10.18 -9.39
C GLN A 326 18.04 8.91 -10.08
N SER A 327 17.47 7.75 -9.77
CA SER A 327 17.83 6.48 -10.42
C SER A 327 17.46 6.45 -11.91
N ILE A 328 16.28 6.97 -12.25
CA ILE A 328 15.85 7.16 -13.64
C ILE A 328 16.83 8.06 -14.39
N ASN A 329 17.35 9.10 -13.75
CA ASN A 329 18.36 10.02 -14.29
C ASN A 329 19.80 9.45 -14.29
N GLY A 330 19.95 8.14 -14.12
CA GLY A 330 21.26 7.50 -14.12
C GLY A 330 22.11 7.80 -12.88
N GLY A 331 21.50 8.14 -11.76
CA GLY A 331 22.16 8.48 -10.50
C GLY A 331 22.52 9.97 -10.38
N GLN A 332 22.25 10.78 -11.41
CA GLN A 332 22.55 12.21 -11.40
C GLN A 332 21.44 13.02 -10.72
N GLU A 333 21.83 14.09 -10.06
CA GLU A 333 20.93 15.14 -9.58
C GLU A 333 20.38 15.98 -10.74
N GLY A 334 19.40 16.85 -10.48
CA GLY A 334 18.83 17.77 -11.46
C GLY A 334 17.36 17.54 -11.79
N ILE A 335 16.80 16.40 -11.40
CA ILE A 335 15.37 16.14 -11.48
C ILE A 335 14.81 16.07 -10.06
N THR A 336 13.74 16.83 -9.80
CA THR A 336 13.11 16.90 -8.49
C THR A 336 11.69 16.34 -8.50
N GLY A 337 11.32 15.70 -7.41
CA GLY A 337 9.97 15.18 -7.16
C GLY A 337 9.28 15.92 -6.02
N GLU A 338 8.04 16.33 -6.23
CA GLU A 338 7.20 16.92 -5.20
C GLU A 338 5.85 16.23 -5.14
N ILE A 339 5.23 16.26 -3.97
CA ILE A 339 3.86 15.79 -3.73
C ILE A 339 3.09 16.96 -3.13
N ALA A 340 1.94 17.32 -3.71
CA ALA A 340 1.10 18.40 -3.21
C ALA A 340 0.60 18.05 -1.80
N SER A 341 0.98 18.87 -0.82
CA SER A 341 0.60 18.70 0.58
C SER A 341 -0.68 19.43 0.93
N GLY A 342 -1.33 19.04 2.04
CA GLY A 342 -2.55 19.69 2.54
C GLY A 342 -3.82 19.40 1.72
N VAL A 343 -3.75 18.49 0.74
CA VAL A 343 -4.88 18.09 -0.10
C VAL A 343 -5.53 16.83 0.45
N ASP A 344 -4.72 15.84 0.84
CA ASP A 344 -5.18 14.61 1.49
C ASP A 344 -4.36 14.37 2.77
N LYS A 345 -5.01 14.51 3.93
CA LYS A 345 -4.36 14.31 5.22
C LYS A 345 -3.82 12.90 5.41
N ARG A 346 -4.42 11.88 4.76
CA ARG A 346 -3.94 10.50 4.81
C ARG A 346 -2.56 10.39 4.19
N LEU A 347 -2.31 11.12 3.10
CA LEU A 347 -1.02 11.18 2.42
C LEU A 347 0.00 12.02 3.21
N ASP A 348 -0.43 13.13 3.82
CA ASP A 348 0.45 13.97 4.63
C ASP A 348 0.99 13.23 5.88
N GLU A 349 0.22 12.30 6.42
CA GLU A 349 0.58 11.46 7.59
C GLU A 349 1.07 10.05 7.17
N CYS A 350 1.30 9.81 5.88
CA CYS A 350 1.72 8.51 5.35
C CYS A 350 3.23 8.30 5.47
N MET A 351 3.62 7.13 6.00
CA MET A 351 5.01 6.68 6.07
C MET A 351 5.15 5.31 5.43
N ILE A 352 6.17 5.15 4.61
CA ILE A 352 6.50 3.88 3.94
C ILE A 352 7.33 3.02 4.89
N VAL A 353 6.94 1.76 5.01
CA VAL A 353 7.59 0.73 5.84
C VAL A 353 8.09 -0.39 4.93
N PRO A 354 9.38 -0.46 4.63
CA PRO A 354 9.94 -1.59 3.89
C PRO A 354 9.84 -2.88 4.71
N ALA A 355 9.50 -4.00 4.07
CA ALA A 355 9.37 -5.29 4.74
C ALA A 355 10.64 -5.71 5.49
N GLU A 356 11.82 -5.56 4.86
CA GLU A 356 13.09 -5.87 5.50
C GLU A 356 13.38 -4.98 6.74
N SER A 357 12.90 -3.72 6.75
CA SER A 357 12.98 -2.86 7.94
C SER A 357 12.08 -3.36 9.07
N ALA A 358 10.88 -3.82 8.74
CA ALA A 358 9.96 -4.43 9.71
C ALA A 358 10.60 -5.67 10.33
N ARG A 359 11.29 -6.50 9.54
CA ARG A 359 12.07 -7.65 10.03
C ARG A 359 13.34 -7.27 10.81
N GLY A 360 13.79 -6.02 10.73
CA GLY A 360 14.98 -5.55 11.42
C GLY A 360 16.30 -6.03 10.81
N LEU A 361 16.34 -6.26 9.50
CA LEU A 361 17.56 -6.67 8.80
C LEU A 361 18.60 -5.56 8.82
N LYS A 362 19.87 -5.90 9.03
CA LYS A 362 20.97 -4.93 9.20
C LYS A 362 21.18 -3.99 8.02
N ASN A 363 20.96 -4.47 6.81
CA ASN A 363 21.08 -3.69 5.58
C ASN A 363 19.75 -3.73 4.84
N ALA A 364 18.67 -3.46 5.56
CA ALA A 364 17.31 -3.49 5.02
C ALA A 364 17.23 -2.72 3.70
N LYS A 365 16.59 -3.32 2.72
CA LYS A 365 16.36 -2.76 1.40
C LYS A 365 14.89 -2.42 1.18
N LEU A 366 14.66 -1.45 0.33
CA LEU A 366 13.35 -1.09 -0.21
C LEU A 366 13.35 -1.37 -1.70
N TYR A 367 12.38 -2.15 -2.16
CA TYR A 367 12.24 -2.58 -3.55
C TYR A 367 11.09 -1.84 -4.23
N CYS A 368 11.38 -1.00 -5.21
CA CYS A 368 10.36 -0.19 -5.86
C CYS A 368 10.69 0.13 -7.32
N SER A 369 9.66 0.26 -8.14
CA SER A 369 9.73 0.91 -9.46
C SER A 369 8.88 2.18 -9.46
N TYR A 370 9.15 3.08 -10.41
CA TYR A 370 8.34 4.28 -10.58
C TYR A 370 6.87 3.93 -10.91
N THR A 371 6.63 2.88 -11.69
CA THR A 371 5.28 2.38 -12.00
C THR A 371 4.54 1.99 -10.72
N LYS A 372 5.14 1.17 -9.83
CA LYS A 372 4.52 0.79 -8.56
C LYS A 372 4.21 2.01 -7.69
N PHE A 373 5.12 2.99 -7.67
CA PHE A 373 4.89 4.21 -6.91
C PHE A 373 3.70 5.02 -7.46
N VAL A 374 3.59 5.16 -8.79
CA VAL A 374 2.46 5.85 -9.44
C VAL A 374 1.15 5.10 -9.21
N ASP A 375 1.15 3.78 -9.37
CA ASP A 375 -0.06 2.96 -9.20
C ASP A 375 -0.58 3.04 -7.77
N TRP A 376 0.32 3.00 -6.76
CA TRP A 376 -0.04 3.22 -5.37
C TRP A 376 -0.64 4.60 -5.13
N MET A 377 0.02 5.67 -5.58
CA MET A 377 -0.44 7.04 -5.41
C MET A 377 -1.81 7.29 -6.05
N ASN A 378 -2.03 6.68 -7.23
CA ASN A 378 -3.28 6.79 -7.95
C ASN A 378 -4.40 5.98 -7.30
N ALA A 379 -4.17 4.71 -6.99
CA ALA A 379 -5.19 3.84 -6.38
C ALA A 379 -5.61 4.36 -5.00
N GLU A 380 -4.64 4.64 -4.13
CA GLU A 380 -4.89 4.99 -2.73
C GLU A 380 -5.40 6.42 -2.53
N PHE A 381 -4.81 7.38 -3.27
CA PHE A 381 -5.03 8.80 -3.01
C PHE A 381 -5.64 9.58 -4.19
N GLY A 382 -5.77 8.96 -5.37
CA GLY A 382 -6.18 9.66 -6.59
C GLY A 382 -5.15 10.69 -7.09
N PHE A 383 -3.87 10.55 -6.70
CA PHE A 383 -2.78 11.43 -7.12
C PHE A 383 -2.09 10.91 -8.35
N VAL A 384 -1.80 11.80 -9.27
CA VAL A 384 -1.20 11.50 -10.57
C VAL A 384 -0.01 12.42 -10.85
N PRO A 385 1.01 11.97 -11.60
CA PRO A 385 2.19 12.78 -11.89
C PRO A 385 1.90 13.82 -12.98
N VAL A 386 2.37 15.04 -12.74
CA VAL A 386 2.52 16.09 -13.75
C VAL A 386 4.01 16.24 -14.01
N ILE A 387 4.43 15.96 -15.24
CA ILE A 387 5.84 15.94 -15.64
C ILE A 387 6.17 17.27 -16.31
N GLY A 388 7.07 18.05 -15.68
CA GLY A 388 7.66 19.27 -16.22
C GLY A 388 8.99 19.00 -16.93
N GLU A 389 9.80 20.03 -17.10
CA GLU A 389 11.12 19.91 -17.77
C GLU A 389 12.16 19.19 -16.88
N ASP A 390 12.23 19.57 -15.60
CA ASP A 390 13.18 19.06 -14.60
C ASP A 390 12.50 18.63 -13.29
N LYS A 391 11.17 18.56 -13.28
CA LYS A 391 10.36 18.34 -12.09
C LYS A 391 9.18 17.44 -12.37
N VAL A 392 8.90 16.54 -11.43
CA VAL A 392 7.67 15.75 -11.36
C VAL A 392 6.88 16.15 -10.13
N THR A 393 5.65 16.62 -10.32
CA THR A 393 4.77 16.97 -9.22
C THR A 393 3.57 16.02 -9.18
N PHE A 394 3.39 15.32 -8.08
CA PHE A 394 2.18 14.55 -7.84
C PHE A 394 1.08 15.47 -7.31
N VAL A 395 -0.04 15.51 -8.01
CA VAL A 395 -1.21 16.29 -7.64
C VAL A 395 -2.45 15.41 -7.65
N HIS A 396 -3.44 15.76 -6.86
CA HIS A 396 -4.72 15.06 -6.94
C HIS A 396 -5.36 15.30 -8.31
N ARG A 397 -5.83 14.23 -8.98
CA ARG A 397 -6.40 14.29 -10.35
C ARG A 397 -7.43 15.41 -10.52
N ASN A 398 -8.23 15.69 -9.49
CA ASN A 398 -9.25 16.75 -9.55
C ASN A 398 -8.68 18.12 -9.91
N SER A 399 -7.42 18.41 -9.55
CA SER A 399 -6.78 19.71 -9.84
C SER A 399 -6.41 19.91 -11.32
N LEU A 400 -6.41 18.83 -12.10
CA LEU A 400 -6.13 18.85 -13.53
C LEU A 400 -7.34 19.17 -14.42
N PHE A 401 -8.48 19.44 -13.79
CA PHE A 401 -9.77 19.68 -14.45
C PHE A 401 -10.41 20.94 -13.86
N SER A 402 -9.91 22.10 -14.33
CA SER A 402 -10.44 23.41 -13.92
C SER A 402 -11.71 23.75 -14.68
N LYS A 403 -12.75 24.22 -13.98
CA LYS A 403 -14.01 24.66 -14.62
C LYS A 403 -13.91 26.05 -15.27
N ASN A 404 -12.74 26.67 -15.31
CA ASN A 404 -12.52 27.93 -15.98
C ASN A 404 -12.46 27.73 -17.50
N VAL A 405 -13.22 28.53 -18.27
CA VAL A 405 -13.12 28.54 -19.72
C VAL A 405 -11.86 29.29 -20.12
N VAL A 406 -10.90 28.57 -20.70
CA VAL A 406 -9.60 29.10 -21.11
C VAL A 406 -9.56 29.44 -22.60
N LYS A 407 -10.51 28.89 -23.36
CA LYS A 407 -10.66 29.15 -24.79
C LYS A 407 -12.13 29.04 -25.19
N ASP A 408 -12.58 30.02 -25.94
CA ASP A 408 -13.91 30.02 -26.54
C ASP A 408 -13.78 30.03 -28.07
N PHE A 409 -14.37 29.01 -28.71
CA PHE A 409 -14.41 28.93 -30.19
C PHE A 409 -15.75 29.44 -30.73
N GLY A 410 -16.77 29.64 -29.91
CA GLY A 410 -18.11 29.94 -30.34
C GLY A 410 -18.59 28.95 -31.40
N ASP A 411 -19.16 29.48 -32.51
CA ASP A 411 -19.57 28.71 -33.70
C ASP A 411 -18.47 28.61 -34.78
N ASN A 412 -17.27 29.16 -34.55
CA ASN A 412 -16.18 29.21 -35.52
C ASN A 412 -15.39 27.88 -35.58
N ILE A 413 -16.09 26.81 -35.89
CA ILE A 413 -15.53 25.46 -36.06
C ILE A 413 -15.82 24.94 -37.47
N ARG A 414 -14.89 24.15 -38.02
CA ARG A 414 -14.99 23.58 -39.38
C ARG A 414 -15.58 22.18 -39.41
N SER A 415 -15.35 21.41 -38.35
CA SER A 415 -15.92 20.07 -38.20
C SER A 415 -16.43 19.90 -36.77
N PHE A 416 -17.39 19.02 -36.59
CA PHE A 416 -17.98 18.72 -35.30
C PHE A 416 -18.42 17.25 -35.31
N GLU A 417 -17.88 16.45 -34.40
CA GLU A 417 -18.26 15.06 -34.24
C GLU A 417 -18.28 14.74 -32.73
N TYR A 418 -19.45 14.36 -32.23
CA TYR A 418 -19.63 13.96 -30.84
C TYR A 418 -19.82 12.44 -30.75
N ASN A 419 -19.01 11.78 -29.93
CA ASN A 419 -19.01 10.34 -29.75
C ASN A 419 -19.02 10.00 -28.27
N VAL A 420 -19.42 8.78 -27.92
CA VAL A 420 -19.24 8.20 -26.60
C VAL A 420 -17.89 7.47 -26.59
N ASN A 421 -17.06 7.77 -25.58
CA ASN A 421 -15.81 7.05 -25.38
C ASN A 421 -16.08 5.73 -24.64
N SER A 422 -16.16 4.63 -25.36
CA SER A 422 -16.40 3.31 -24.80
C SER A 422 -15.27 2.82 -23.85
N ALA A 423 -14.06 3.35 -23.99
CA ALA A 423 -12.94 3.01 -23.10
C ALA A 423 -13.12 3.56 -21.66
N LEU A 424 -14.01 4.57 -21.49
CA LEU A 424 -14.39 5.12 -20.18
C LEU A 424 -15.59 4.43 -19.54
N ILE A 425 -16.13 3.43 -20.19
CA ILE A 425 -17.31 2.72 -19.67
C ILE A 425 -16.85 1.45 -19.01
N TYR A 426 -17.02 1.38 -17.72
CA TYR A 426 -16.65 0.22 -16.89
C TYR A 426 -17.90 -0.43 -16.32
N SER A 427 -17.98 -1.76 -16.40
CA SER A 427 -19.03 -2.55 -15.76
C SER A 427 -18.74 -2.84 -14.29
N ARG A 428 -17.45 -2.76 -13.92
CA ARG A 428 -16.96 -3.07 -12.56
C ARG A 428 -15.91 -2.09 -12.13
N VAL A 429 -15.81 -1.91 -10.81
CA VAL A 429 -14.73 -1.20 -10.13
C VAL A 429 -14.18 -2.12 -9.05
N ARG A 430 -12.88 -2.37 -9.06
CA ARG A 430 -12.18 -3.14 -8.05
C ARG A 430 -11.21 -2.22 -7.31
N ALA A 431 -11.29 -2.18 -5.99
CA ALA A 431 -10.43 -1.35 -5.15
C ALA A 431 -9.87 -2.19 -4.00
N GLY A 432 -8.59 -2.06 -3.73
CA GLY A 432 -7.92 -2.80 -2.66
C GLY A 432 -6.44 -3.02 -2.91
N TYR A 433 -5.96 -4.15 -2.45
CA TYR A 433 -4.54 -4.50 -2.45
C TYR A 433 -4.30 -5.83 -3.15
N ASP A 434 -3.09 -6.03 -3.67
CA ASP A 434 -2.66 -7.32 -4.18
C ASP A 434 -2.77 -8.37 -3.07
N LYS A 435 -3.47 -9.46 -3.35
CA LYS A 435 -3.68 -10.54 -2.39
C LYS A 435 -2.37 -11.26 -2.11
N GLN A 436 -2.10 -11.48 -0.83
CA GLN A 436 -0.99 -12.30 -0.35
C GLN A 436 -1.52 -13.36 0.61
N ASP A 437 -0.95 -14.54 0.58
CA ASP A 437 -1.28 -15.61 1.51
C ASP A 437 -0.19 -15.71 2.56
N TYR A 438 -0.51 -15.34 3.81
CA TYR A 438 0.34 -15.62 4.96
C TYR A 438 -0.15 -16.90 5.65
N ASP A 439 0.70 -17.91 5.74
CA ASP A 439 0.36 -19.21 6.31
C ASP A 439 -0.07 -19.15 7.80
N SER A 440 0.32 -18.10 8.52
CA SER A 440 0.15 -18.01 9.97
C SER A 440 -0.81 -16.92 10.45
N VAL A 441 -1.30 -16.05 9.58
CA VAL A 441 -2.24 -14.97 9.95
C VAL A 441 -3.64 -15.35 9.49
N ASN A 442 -4.37 -16.02 10.35
CA ASN A 442 -5.67 -16.60 10.08
C ASN A 442 -6.76 -15.58 9.75
N GLY A 443 -6.87 -15.17 8.49
CA GLY A 443 -8.07 -14.49 7.97
C GLY A 443 -8.43 -13.16 8.63
N ARG A 444 -7.48 -12.51 9.34
CA ARG A 444 -7.66 -11.22 9.99
C ARG A 444 -6.93 -10.08 9.29
N ASP A 445 -6.52 -10.30 8.07
CA ASP A 445 -5.78 -9.36 7.22
C ASP A 445 -6.76 -8.51 6.42
N GLU A 446 -7.49 -7.68 7.12
CA GLU A 446 -8.62 -6.87 6.62
C GLU A 446 -8.26 -6.01 5.42
N PHE A 447 -6.97 -5.68 5.28
CA PHE A 447 -6.44 -4.94 4.14
C PHE A 447 -5.85 -5.83 3.05
N HIS A 448 -5.95 -7.16 3.18
CA HIS A 448 -5.59 -8.12 2.13
C HIS A 448 -6.73 -8.41 1.16
N PHE A 449 -7.82 -7.74 1.29
CA PHE A 449 -8.98 -7.95 0.43
C PHE A 449 -9.14 -6.85 -0.59
N THR A 450 -9.78 -7.21 -1.67
CA THR A 450 -10.24 -6.33 -2.72
C THR A 450 -11.76 -6.32 -2.71
N ASN A 451 -12.34 -5.12 -2.67
CA ASN A 451 -13.76 -4.94 -2.86
C ASN A 451 -14.06 -4.78 -4.34
N GLU A 452 -15.08 -5.48 -4.82
CA GLU A 452 -15.62 -5.37 -6.17
C GLU A 452 -17.02 -4.76 -6.14
N TYR A 453 -17.23 -3.81 -7.03
CA TYR A 453 -18.51 -3.12 -7.22
C TYR A 453 -18.95 -3.26 -8.67
N THR A 454 -20.27 -3.32 -8.90
CA THR A 454 -20.87 -3.20 -10.23
C THR A 454 -21.41 -1.80 -10.45
N THR A 455 -21.43 -1.35 -11.70
CA THR A 455 -21.86 0.01 -12.09
C THR A 455 -23.26 0.02 -12.72
N GLY A 456 -23.91 -1.14 -12.82
CA GLY A 456 -25.15 -1.31 -13.56
C GLY A 456 -24.99 -1.32 -15.09
N VAL A 457 -23.79 -1.10 -15.61
CA VAL A 457 -23.49 -1.19 -17.06
C VAL A 457 -23.25 -2.64 -17.44
N THR A 458 -24.03 -3.15 -18.40
CA THR A 458 -23.96 -4.55 -18.87
C THR A 458 -23.38 -4.70 -20.27
N LEU A 459 -23.03 -3.60 -20.95
CA LEU A 459 -22.62 -3.58 -22.35
C LEU A 459 -21.11 -3.78 -22.55
N THR A 460 -20.33 -3.89 -21.51
CA THR A 460 -18.88 -4.07 -21.53
C THR A 460 -18.43 -4.96 -20.39
N GLU A 461 -17.25 -5.56 -20.53
CA GLU A 461 -16.57 -6.31 -19.47
C GLU A 461 -15.40 -5.52 -18.86
N ASN A 462 -15.24 -4.25 -19.23
CA ASN A 462 -14.16 -3.42 -18.72
C ASN A 462 -14.26 -3.27 -17.19
N THR A 463 -13.13 -3.40 -16.53
CA THR A 463 -13.00 -3.20 -15.07
C THR A 463 -12.05 -2.05 -14.80
N LEU A 464 -12.46 -1.12 -13.93
CA LEU A 464 -11.54 -0.12 -13.37
C LEU A 464 -10.80 -0.76 -12.19
N GLU A 465 -9.50 -0.92 -12.33
CA GLU A 465 -8.64 -1.47 -11.29
C GLU A 465 -8.00 -0.34 -10.48
N LEU A 466 -8.39 -0.22 -9.21
CA LEU A 466 -7.76 0.64 -8.21
C LEU A 466 -7.05 -0.25 -7.19
N ILE A 467 -6.05 -0.99 -7.67
CA ILE A 467 -5.28 -1.94 -6.87
C ILE A 467 -3.92 -1.34 -6.54
N SER A 468 -3.64 -1.25 -5.25
CA SER A 468 -2.38 -0.74 -4.74
C SER A 468 -1.32 -1.85 -4.66
N PRO A 469 -0.14 -1.66 -5.27
CA PRO A 469 0.98 -2.59 -5.10
C PRO A 469 1.72 -2.41 -3.76
N PHE A 470 1.47 -1.33 -3.02
CA PHE A 470 1.92 -1.15 -1.64
C PHE A 470 0.78 -1.50 -0.70
N ARG A 471 1.10 -1.97 0.50
CA ARG A 471 0.16 -2.62 1.40
C ARG A 471 -0.05 -1.84 2.69
N ALA A 472 -1.29 -1.64 3.10
CA ALA A 472 -1.66 -1.03 4.38
C ALA A 472 -1.90 -2.06 5.49
N ASP A 473 -1.61 -3.29 5.25
CA ASP A 473 -1.89 -4.48 6.03
C ASP A 473 -1.18 -4.47 7.40
N ALA A 474 -1.97 -4.38 8.47
CA ALA A 474 -1.49 -4.35 9.83
C ALA A 474 -0.90 -5.70 10.28
N TYR A 475 -1.53 -6.80 9.87
CA TYR A 475 -1.09 -8.14 10.24
C TYR A 475 0.17 -8.56 9.50
N GLY A 476 0.36 -8.14 8.25
CA GLY A 476 1.59 -8.37 7.51
C GLY A 476 2.79 -7.70 8.16
N ILE A 477 2.63 -6.46 8.63
CA ILE A 477 3.70 -5.77 9.39
C ILE A 477 3.97 -6.52 10.70
N GLU A 478 2.94 -6.90 11.45
CA GLU A 478 3.07 -7.66 12.70
C GLU A 478 3.79 -8.99 12.49
N PHE A 479 3.39 -9.75 11.46
CA PHE A 479 4.02 -11.01 11.07
C PHE A 479 5.52 -10.86 10.81
N LEU A 480 5.92 -9.84 10.06
CA LEU A 480 7.34 -9.57 9.77
C LEU A 480 8.11 -9.14 11.02
N VAL A 481 7.49 -8.35 11.89
CA VAL A 481 8.13 -7.91 13.15
C VAL A 481 8.34 -9.06 14.10
N GLN A 482 7.42 -10.02 14.16
CA GLN A 482 7.58 -11.22 15.00
C GLN A 482 8.75 -12.10 14.52
N LYS A 483 9.09 -12.04 13.24
CA LYS A 483 10.23 -12.77 12.65
C LYS A 483 11.58 -12.05 12.80
N ARG A 484 11.68 -10.99 13.59
CA ARG A 484 12.94 -10.31 13.85
C ARG A 484 13.94 -11.25 14.54
N GLY A 485 15.17 -11.27 13.99
CA GLY A 485 16.25 -12.12 14.52
C GLY A 485 16.26 -13.54 13.96
N GLU A 486 15.30 -13.91 13.13
CA GLU A 486 15.37 -15.16 12.37
C GLU A 486 16.25 -14.97 11.15
N ASP A 487 17.21 -15.87 10.95
CA ASP A 487 17.98 -15.98 9.71
C ASP A 487 17.08 -16.60 8.64
N THR A 488 16.29 -15.79 7.96
CA THR A 488 15.55 -16.29 6.81
C THR A 488 16.14 -15.72 5.54
N THR A 489 16.34 -16.60 4.63
CA THR A 489 16.48 -16.32 3.21
C THR A 489 15.08 -16.50 2.63
N ASP A 490 14.66 -15.67 1.71
CA ASP A 490 13.54 -15.91 0.81
C ASP A 490 12.16 -16.12 1.47
N SER A 491 11.69 -15.14 2.22
CA SER A 491 10.25 -14.96 2.39
C SER A 491 9.75 -14.16 1.18
N ASP A 492 8.71 -14.64 0.51
CA ASP A 492 8.04 -13.92 -0.59
C ASP A 492 7.61 -12.50 -0.18
N SER A 493 7.51 -12.25 1.11
CA SER A 493 7.15 -10.96 1.71
C SER A 493 8.32 -9.98 1.89
N ASP A 494 9.58 -10.37 1.75
CA ASP A 494 10.73 -9.50 1.98
C ASP A 494 10.83 -8.34 0.97
N ASN A 495 10.25 -8.51 -0.21
CA ASN A 495 10.20 -7.48 -1.25
C ASN A 495 8.99 -6.56 -1.13
N ASP A 496 8.10 -6.81 -0.18
CA ASP A 496 6.90 -6.02 0.00
C ASP A 496 7.21 -4.62 0.54
N VAL A 497 6.38 -3.69 0.15
CA VAL A 497 6.40 -2.32 0.64
C VAL A 497 5.08 -2.05 1.34
N PHE A 498 5.17 -1.78 2.63
CA PHE A 498 4.01 -1.39 3.44
C PHE A 498 3.98 0.12 3.63
N PHE A 499 2.84 0.63 4.05
CA PHE A 499 2.70 2.01 4.49
C PHE A 499 1.75 2.11 5.68
N VAL A 500 1.96 3.14 6.48
CA VAL A 500 1.22 3.34 7.73
C VAL A 500 0.80 4.78 7.89
N ASN A 501 -0.35 4.99 8.54
CA ASN A 501 -0.72 6.29 9.06
C ASN A 501 0.02 6.51 10.38
N ALA A 502 0.95 7.47 10.41
CA ALA A 502 1.80 7.71 11.56
C ALA A 502 2.07 9.20 11.76
N LYS A 503 2.08 9.62 13.04
CA LYS A 503 2.37 11.00 13.45
C LYS A 503 3.71 11.11 14.12
N LEU A 504 4.42 12.20 13.83
CA LEU A 504 5.63 12.60 14.53
C LEU A 504 5.30 12.95 15.99
N VAL A 505 5.94 12.29 16.94
CA VAL A 505 5.71 12.50 18.39
C VAL A 505 6.90 13.13 19.11
N SER A 506 8.06 13.19 18.45
CA SER A 506 9.25 13.82 19.03
C SER A 506 10.16 14.36 17.93
N ILE A 507 10.96 15.37 18.31
CA ILE A 507 11.85 16.09 17.41
C ILE A 507 13.02 15.23 16.90
N ASP A 508 13.27 14.08 17.54
CA ASP A 508 14.29 13.10 17.19
C ASP A 508 13.88 12.15 16.03
N GLY A 509 12.75 12.42 15.37
CA GLY A 509 12.28 11.63 14.23
C GLY A 509 11.45 10.41 14.59
N ARG A 510 10.98 10.30 15.82
CA ARG A 510 10.12 9.21 16.26
C ARG A 510 8.67 9.41 15.85
N TYR A 511 8.12 8.45 15.12
CA TYR A 511 6.72 8.38 14.72
C TYR A 511 5.97 7.31 15.51
N ARG A 512 4.66 7.49 15.69
CA ARG A 512 3.74 6.49 16.24
C ARG A 512 2.56 6.29 15.32
N LEU A 513 2.04 5.07 15.30
CA LEU A 513 0.82 4.73 14.58
C LEU A 513 -0.36 5.60 15.04
N VAL A 514 -1.17 6.04 14.10
CA VAL A 514 -2.46 6.68 14.38
C VAL A 514 -3.51 5.57 14.54
N ARG A 515 -3.90 5.33 15.78
CA ARG A 515 -5.00 4.43 16.14
C ARG A 515 -6.26 5.24 16.43
N THR A 516 -7.41 4.61 16.39
CA THR A 516 -8.71 5.26 16.67
C THR A 516 -8.74 5.95 18.05
N ILE A 517 -8.07 5.38 19.05
CA ILE A 517 -7.97 5.96 20.42
C ILE A 517 -7.32 7.36 20.39
N ASN A 518 -6.52 7.68 19.39
CA ASN A 518 -5.78 8.94 19.27
C ASN A 518 -6.39 9.90 18.23
N GLY A 519 -7.71 9.80 17.99
CA GLY A 519 -8.44 10.65 17.06
C GLY A 519 -8.37 10.20 15.59
N GLY A 520 -8.06 8.92 15.36
CA GLY A 520 -8.31 8.25 14.09
C GLY A 520 -9.79 7.83 13.96
N PRO A 521 -10.18 7.22 12.82
CA PRO A 521 -11.55 6.72 12.63
C PRO A 521 -11.87 5.58 13.60
N SER A 522 -13.12 5.48 14.02
CA SER A 522 -13.59 4.36 14.84
C SER A 522 -13.64 3.08 14.03
N ILE A 523 -13.28 1.97 14.66
CA ILE A 523 -13.29 0.63 14.05
C ILE A 523 -14.15 -0.28 14.92
N SER A 524 -14.98 -1.08 14.29
CA SER A 524 -15.80 -2.09 14.96
C SER A 524 -16.12 -3.25 14.01
N GLY A 525 -16.84 -4.25 14.49
CA GLY A 525 -17.09 -5.50 13.80
C GLY A 525 -16.13 -6.57 14.32
N VAL A 526 -15.44 -7.26 13.43
CA VAL A 526 -14.48 -8.33 13.80
C VAL A 526 -13.10 -7.81 14.20
N ILE A 527 -12.85 -6.52 14.04
CA ILE A 527 -11.59 -5.84 14.34
C ILE A 527 -11.79 -4.68 15.30
N SER A 528 -10.74 -4.28 15.97
CA SER A 528 -10.71 -3.19 16.94
C SER A 528 -9.45 -2.34 16.78
N PRO A 529 -9.39 -1.14 17.40
CA PRO A 529 -8.17 -0.33 17.42
C PRO A 529 -6.96 -1.04 18.02
N ASP A 530 -7.19 -2.02 18.90
CA ASP A 530 -6.16 -2.78 19.57
C ASP A 530 -5.61 -3.90 18.68
N THR A 531 -6.44 -4.44 17.80
CA THR A 531 -6.08 -5.51 16.86
C THR A 531 -5.73 -5.00 15.46
N MET A 532 -5.93 -3.71 15.16
CA MET A 532 -5.66 -3.13 13.84
C MET A 532 -5.30 -1.64 13.90
N PHE A 533 -4.65 -1.16 12.86
CA PHE A 533 -4.42 0.26 12.54
C PHE A 533 -4.63 0.48 11.04
N ASN A 534 -4.35 1.68 10.51
CA ASN A 534 -4.50 2.01 9.08
C ASN A 534 -5.95 2.01 8.55
N ALA A 535 -6.95 2.21 9.42
CA ALA A 535 -8.35 2.24 8.99
C ALA A 535 -8.66 3.23 7.86
N VAL A 536 -7.89 4.34 7.78
CA VAL A 536 -8.03 5.35 6.72
C VAL A 536 -7.57 4.89 5.34
N TYR A 537 -6.97 3.71 5.24
CA TYR A 537 -6.49 3.12 3.98
C TYR A 537 -7.33 1.93 3.54
N SER A 538 -8.57 1.82 3.99
CA SER A 538 -9.48 0.78 3.51
C SER A 538 -9.87 1.00 2.03
N PRO A 539 -10.31 -0.05 1.32
CA PRO A 539 -10.73 0.04 -0.08
C PRO A 539 -11.80 1.10 -0.34
N ARG A 540 -12.70 1.35 0.63
CA ARG A 540 -13.70 2.41 0.52
C ARG A 540 -13.06 3.80 0.36
N TYR A 541 -11.98 4.08 1.09
CA TYR A 541 -11.27 5.37 0.96
C TYR A 541 -10.55 5.52 -0.38
N MET A 542 -10.14 4.42 -1.03
CA MET A 542 -9.66 4.46 -2.42
C MET A 542 -10.76 4.88 -3.38
N ILE A 543 -11.98 4.35 -3.20
CA ILE A 543 -13.15 4.78 -3.98
C ILE A 543 -13.43 6.26 -3.74
N GLU A 544 -13.44 6.73 -2.49
CA GLU A 544 -13.67 8.13 -2.16
C GLU A 544 -12.61 9.07 -2.77
N ALA A 545 -11.34 8.70 -2.76
CA ALA A 545 -10.26 9.46 -3.40
C ALA A 545 -10.46 9.59 -4.92
N ASN A 546 -11.02 8.57 -5.56
CA ASN A 546 -11.27 8.52 -7.00
C ASN A 546 -12.74 8.83 -7.37
N ARG A 547 -13.57 9.25 -6.41
CA ARG A 547 -15.02 9.41 -6.54
C ARG A 547 -15.45 10.23 -7.75
N ARG A 548 -14.80 11.37 -7.98
CA ARG A 548 -15.15 12.28 -9.08
C ARG A 548 -14.78 11.73 -10.47
N PHE A 549 -13.74 10.90 -10.54
CA PHE A 549 -13.38 10.19 -11.76
C PHE A 549 -14.39 9.07 -12.06
N ILE A 550 -14.72 8.28 -11.05
CA ILE A 550 -15.73 7.21 -11.14
C ILE A 550 -17.09 7.78 -11.55
N GLY A 551 -17.44 8.95 -11.04
CA GLY A 551 -18.68 9.68 -11.40
C GLY A 551 -18.83 10.02 -12.88
N ALA A 552 -17.75 9.91 -13.68
CA ALA A 552 -17.81 10.12 -15.13
C ALA A 552 -18.65 9.06 -15.85
N PHE A 553 -18.72 7.84 -15.35
CA PHE A 553 -19.37 6.71 -16.03
C PHE A 553 -20.49 6.02 -15.22
N THR A 554 -20.62 6.32 -13.94
CA THR A 554 -21.72 5.81 -13.11
C THR A 554 -22.11 6.80 -12.04
N ASN A 555 -23.36 6.74 -11.59
CA ASN A 555 -23.86 7.50 -10.43
C ASN A 555 -24.03 6.64 -9.19
N MET A 556 -23.82 5.32 -9.30
CA MET A 556 -23.94 4.38 -8.20
C MET A 556 -22.96 3.21 -8.38
N LEU A 557 -22.43 2.73 -7.28
CA LEU A 557 -21.66 1.51 -7.20
C LEU A 557 -22.40 0.55 -6.26
N ASP A 558 -22.85 -0.57 -6.82
CA ASP A 558 -23.48 -1.65 -6.07
C ASP A 558 -22.41 -2.63 -5.59
N PHE A 559 -22.31 -2.87 -4.29
CA PHE A 559 -21.34 -3.80 -3.74
C PHE A 559 -21.61 -5.22 -4.26
N ALA A 560 -20.60 -5.87 -4.81
CA ALA A 560 -20.73 -7.18 -5.42
C ALA A 560 -20.06 -8.27 -4.59
N SER A 561 -18.80 -8.10 -4.21
CA SER A 561 -18.05 -9.08 -3.43
C SER A 561 -16.82 -8.48 -2.74
N SER A 562 -16.24 -9.25 -1.83
CA SER A 562 -14.97 -8.96 -1.17
C SER A 562 -14.16 -10.26 -1.11
N ASP A 563 -12.86 -10.17 -1.37
CA ASP A 563 -11.94 -11.30 -1.27
C ASP A 563 -11.57 -11.63 0.19
N GLY A 564 -11.90 -10.76 1.14
CA GLY A 564 -11.57 -10.92 2.54
C GLY A 564 -12.76 -10.75 3.48
N ASN A 565 -12.51 -10.21 4.67
CA ASN A 565 -13.53 -10.00 5.67
C ASN A 565 -14.37 -8.75 5.36
N SER A 566 -15.66 -8.93 5.15
CA SER A 566 -16.62 -7.86 4.85
C SER A 566 -17.39 -7.33 6.07
N ASP A 567 -17.08 -7.81 7.28
CA ASP A 567 -17.78 -7.41 8.52
C ASP A 567 -17.07 -6.25 9.25
N VAL A 568 -16.16 -5.57 8.56
CA VAL A 568 -15.45 -4.38 9.07
C VAL A 568 -16.35 -3.15 8.95
N VAL A 569 -16.42 -2.37 10.03
CA VAL A 569 -17.18 -1.11 10.09
C VAL A 569 -16.23 0.00 10.51
N ILE A 570 -16.11 1.04 9.68
CA ILE A 570 -15.25 2.20 9.94
C ILE A 570 -16.13 3.46 10.02
N ASP A 571 -16.04 4.18 11.15
CA ASP A 571 -16.92 5.35 11.47
C ASP A 571 -18.42 5.05 11.34
N GLY A 572 -18.81 3.84 11.76
CA GLY A 572 -20.20 3.40 11.68
C GLY A 572 -20.68 3.03 10.27
N VAL A 573 -19.78 3.04 9.27
CA VAL A 573 -20.10 2.68 7.89
C VAL A 573 -19.43 1.33 7.57
N PRO A 574 -20.24 0.29 7.21
CA PRO A 574 -19.68 -0.98 6.76
C PRO A 574 -18.83 -0.81 5.50
N GLU A 575 -17.71 -1.54 5.40
CA GLU A 575 -16.93 -1.61 4.16
C GLU A 575 -17.74 -2.23 3.00
N LYS A 576 -18.63 -3.14 3.34
CA LYS A 576 -19.57 -3.80 2.44
C LYS A 576 -20.84 -2.95 2.28
N ILE A 577 -20.77 -1.90 1.46
CA ILE A 577 -21.89 -0.97 1.24
C ILE A 577 -21.93 -0.46 -0.19
N ASP A 578 -23.14 -0.24 -0.71
CA ASP A 578 -23.36 0.49 -1.95
C ASP A 578 -22.95 1.95 -1.81
N ILE A 579 -22.39 2.55 -2.85
CA ILE A 579 -21.87 3.92 -2.81
C ILE A 579 -22.63 4.77 -3.84
N GLN A 580 -23.37 5.75 -3.35
CA GLN A 580 -24.04 6.74 -4.21
C GLN A 580 -23.06 7.84 -4.62
N LEU A 581 -23.02 8.14 -5.91
CA LEU A 581 -22.22 9.20 -6.52
C LEU A 581 -23.14 10.33 -7.02
N SER A 582 -22.77 11.57 -6.74
CA SER A 582 -23.58 12.72 -7.19
C SER A 582 -23.15 13.19 -8.58
N GLU A 583 -24.11 13.40 -9.49
CA GLU A 583 -23.80 13.92 -10.85
C GLU A 583 -22.99 15.22 -10.84
N GLY A 584 -23.27 16.13 -9.90
CA GLY A 584 -22.57 17.41 -9.79
C GLY A 584 -21.10 17.31 -9.36
N GLU A 585 -20.66 16.14 -8.91
CA GLU A 585 -19.28 15.90 -8.44
C GLU A 585 -18.38 15.31 -9.51
N ARG A 586 -18.93 14.82 -10.64
CA ARG A 586 -18.13 14.23 -11.70
C ARG A 586 -17.13 15.22 -12.31
N LEU A 587 -15.98 14.73 -12.74
CA LEU A 587 -14.96 15.53 -13.41
C LEU A 587 -15.38 15.89 -14.84
N PHE A 588 -15.95 14.92 -15.54
CA PHE A 588 -16.37 15.00 -16.96
C PHE A 588 -17.40 13.90 -17.23
N THR A 589 -17.85 13.80 -18.45
CA THR A 589 -18.76 12.75 -18.93
C THR A 589 -17.99 11.72 -19.78
N VAL A 590 -18.64 10.66 -20.20
CA VAL A 590 -18.09 9.70 -21.18
C VAL A 590 -18.10 10.20 -22.61
N GLY A 591 -18.53 11.45 -22.84
CA GLY A 591 -18.59 12.07 -24.18
C GLY A 591 -17.24 12.58 -24.65
N GLU A 592 -16.93 12.37 -25.93
CA GLU A 592 -15.79 12.95 -26.63
C GLU A 592 -16.28 13.78 -27.81
N LEU A 593 -15.67 14.95 -27.96
CA LEU A 593 -15.98 15.88 -29.01
C LEU A 593 -14.74 16.13 -29.86
N SER A 594 -14.79 15.78 -31.15
CA SER A 594 -13.75 16.09 -32.14
C SER A 594 -14.15 17.30 -32.94
N VAL A 595 -13.28 18.32 -32.98
CA VAL A 595 -13.52 19.58 -33.70
C VAL A 595 -12.27 20.07 -34.43
N GLU A 596 -12.46 20.82 -35.46
CA GLU A 596 -11.40 21.58 -36.13
C GLU A 596 -11.67 23.08 -35.98
N SER A 597 -10.67 23.81 -35.50
CA SER A 597 -10.72 25.26 -35.32
C SER A 597 -9.71 25.97 -36.22
N GLY A 598 -10.10 27.09 -36.78
CA GLY A 598 -9.19 28.00 -37.50
C GLY A 598 -8.27 28.80 -36.55
N ASP A 599 -8.50 28.76 -35.24
CA ASP A 599 -7.64 29.44 -34.29
C ASP A 599 -6.40 28.57 -34.00
N MET A 600 -5.26 29.04 -34.49
CA MET A 600 -3.97 28.33 -34.43
C MET A 600 -3.23 28.54 -33.12
N LYS A 601 -3.82 29.20 -32.12
CA LYS A 601 -3.20 29.40 -30.81
C LYS A 601 -3.62 28.33 -29.81
N ALA A 602 -2.67 27.59 -29.32
CA ALA A 602 -2.91 26.69 -28.18
C ALA A 602 -3.35 27.50 -26.96
N PRO A 603 -4.25 26.99 -26.13
CA PRO A 603 -4.51 27.53 -24.79
C PRO A 603 -3.22 27.54 -23.96
N GLU A 604 -3.03 28.59 -23.15
CA GLU A 604 -1.88 28.67 -22.22
C GLU A 604 -2.08 27.70 -21.05
N ASP A 605 -3.31 27.65 -20.54
CA ASP A 605 -3.71 26.69 -19.49
C ASP A 605 -4.40 25.49 -20.14
N LEU A 606 -3.79 24.32 -19.99
CA LEU A 606 -4.29 23.04 -20.54
C LEU A 606 -5.22 22.31 -19.56
N THR A 607 -5.44 22.85 -18.36
CA THR A 607 -6.34 22.27 -17.34
C THR A 607 -7.78 22.78 -17.48
N GLY A 608 -7.97 23.90 -18.18
CA GLY A 608 -9.26 24.57 -18.33
C GLY A 608 -10.13 24.04 -19.47
N LEU A 609 -11.34 24.55 -19.53
CA LEU A 609 -12.37 24.18 -20.51
C LEU A 609 -12.20 24.94 -21.83
N ILE A 610 -12.52 24.27 -22.91
CA ILE A 610 -12.81 24.88 -24.22
C ILE A 610 -14.33 24.89 -24.40
N SER A 611 -14.90 26.04 -24.77
CA SER A 611 -16.31 26.17 -25.14
C SER A 611 -16.51 26.21 -26.63
N ILE A 612 -17.58 25.56 -27.10
CA ILE A 612 -17.96 25.44 -28.52
C ILE A 612 -19.47 25.54 -28.63
N GLU A 613 -19.93 26.39 -29.51
CA GLU A 613 -21.37 26.52 -29.84
C GLU A 613 -21.73 25.72 -31.08
N LYS A 614 -22.77 24.90 -31.00
CA LYS A 614 -23.30 24.15 -32.13
C LYS A 614 -24.78 23.85 -31.96
N GLY A 615 -25.57 24.25 -32.96
CA GLY A 615 -27.00 23.92 -32.98
C GLY A 615 -27.84 24.57 -31.87
N GLY A 616 -27.35 25.63 -31.23
CA GLY A 616 -28.01 26.28 -30.09
C GLY A 616 -27.62 25.72 -28.74
N GLU A 617 -26.70 24.75 -28.70
CA GLU A 617 -26.13 24.20 -27.49
C GLU A 617 -24.67 24.63 -27.34
N THR A 618 -24.20 24.77 -26.11
CA THR A 618 -22.80 25.06 -25.80
C THR A 618 -22.16 23.84 -25.12
N TYR A 619 -21.12 23.32 -25.77
CA TYR A 619 -20.32 22.19 -25.32
C TYR A 619 -19.09 22.70 -24.56
N TYR A 620 -18.87 22.19 -23.36
CA TYR A 620 -17.68 22.46 -22.55
C TYR A 620 -16.87 21.20 -22.45
N GLY A 621 -15.57 21.27 -22.80
CA GLY A 621 -14.71 20.09 -22.75
C GLY A 621 -13.25 20.40 -22.45
N TYR A 622 -12.56 19.43 -21.87
CA TYR A 622 -11.12 19.47 -21.60
C TYR A 622 -10.34 18.90 -22.76
N ILE A 623 -9.14 19.42 -23.02
CA ILE A 623 -8.27 18.88 -24.06
C ILE A 623 -7.88 17.44 -23.72
N LYS A 624 -8.25 16.49 -24.58
CA LYS A 624 -7.72 15.12 -24.62
C LYS A 624 -6.56 15.02 -25.60
N ASP A 625 -6.75 15.57 -26.80
CA ASP A 625 -5.74 15.65 -27.84
C ASP A 625 -5.87 16.98 -28.61
N GLY A 626 -4.73 17.55 -29.01
CA GLY A 626 -4.70 18.74 -29.84
C GLY A 626 -3.46 18.71 -30.74
N LYS A 627 -3.65 18.73 -32.07
CA LYS A 627 -2.55 18.69 -33.03
C LYS A 627 -2.40 20.03 -33.74
N PHE A 628 -1.24 20.64 -33.65
CA PHE A 628 -0.88 21.93 -34.20
C PHE A 628 0.24 21.77 -35.23
N ASN A 629 0.05 22.33 -36.40
CA ASN A 629 1.08 22.45 -37.41
C ASN A 629 1.67 23.87 -37.37
N TYR A 630 2.97 24.00 -37.11
CA TYR A 630 3.64 25.30 -37.07
C TYR A 630 4.23 25.72 -38.42
N GLY A 631 4.47 24.78 -39.30
CA GLY A 631 5.06 25.04 -40.61
C GLY A 631 4.08 25.66 -41.59
N ARG A 632 2.84 25.23 -41.55
CA ARG A 632 1.78 25.80 -42.41
C ARG A 632 0.51 26.11 -41.63
N ALA A 633 -0.23 27.09 -42.11
CA ALA A 633 -1.51 27.48 -41.54
C ALA A 633 -2.58 26.45 -41.91
N GLU A 634 -2.92 25.57 -41.02
CA GLU A 634 -4.05 24.65 -41.14
C GLU A 634 -4.91 24.69 -39.86
N ALA A 635 -6.14 24.19 -39.98
CA ALA A 635 -7.03 24.10 -38.84
C ALA A 635 -6.42 23.18 -37.77
N VAL A 636 -6.53 23.61 -36.53
CA VAL A 636 -6.11 22.78 -35.40
C VAL A 636 -7.20 21.77 -35.09
N LYS A 637 -6.80 20.53 -34.97
CA LYS A 637 -7.69 19.43 -34.57
C LYS A 637 -7.63 19.24 -33.09
N TYR A 638 -8.79 19.29 -32.43
CA TYR A 638 -8.95 19.00 -31.02
C TYR A 638 -9.84 17.78 -30.81
N THR A 639 -9.48 16.94 -29.88
CA THR A 639 -10.39 16.01 -29.25
C THR A 639 -10.56 16.45 -27.79
N LEU A 640 -11.79 16.66 -27.38
CA LEU A 640 -12.14 17.15 -26.04
C LEU A 640 -12.91 16.07 -25.29
N ILE A 641 -12.62 15.94 -23.99
CA ILE A 641 -13.44 15.18 -23.05
C ILE A 641 -14.55 16.12 -22.59
N VAL A 642 -15.81 15.78 -22.87
CA VAL A 642 -16.94 16.66 -22.58
C VAL A 642 -17.25 16.69 -21.09
N GLU A 643 -17.21 17.89 -20.49
CA GLU A 643 -17.62 18.12 -19.09
C GLU A 643 -19.14 18.26 -19.00
N SER A 644 -19.70 19.15 -19.85
CA SER A 644 -21.15 19.42 -19.86
C SER A 644 -21.60 19.97 -21.22
N ILE A 645 -22.90 19.88 -21.45
CA ILE A 645 -23.63 20.49 -22.58
C ILE A 645 -24.72 21.36 -21.96
N LYS A 646 -24.84 22.61 -22.38
CA LYS A 646 -25.83 23.58 -21.90
C LYS A 646 -26.64 24.18 -23.02
#